data_fd404a1b93039cbb714e82c5bf1cdf14
#
_entry.id   fd404a1b93039cbb714e82c5bf1cdf14
#
_cell.length_a   1.000
_cell.length_b   1.000
_cell.length_c   1.000
_cell.angle_alpha   90.00
_cell.angle_beta   90.00
_cell.angle_gamma   90.00
#
_symmetry.space_group_name_H-M   'P 1'
#
loop_
_entity.id
_entity.type
_entity.pdbx_description
1 polymer ?
#
loop_
_entity_poly.entity_id
_entity_poly.type
_entity_poly.pdbx_seq_one_letter_code
_entity_poly.pdbx_strand_id
1 'polypeptide(L)'
;MNPVFNPEQQQVIEATGGYHLVLAPPGCGKTAVLAERIVWAKSHGVNFSDMACLTFTNRAARGMRERIVERLSDVDGLDELFVGNVHRFCSRFIFDHGIVPEHTAVIDNDTSFSIMADFLGENELKVLGDNKERQRYSQYLNLQHLMYQCEHRYPSRLMIHRDALTSQALKELCVAFRLPYNQDSCISLYRMADHYLSEKALLSREATYLLISLNVARQYERYKRQNDLLDFEDLLLVTYDALSSHQAEHPFRWLQIDEVQDLNPLQLAIIDHFTAPDATVVYLGDPQQAIFSFMGAKTDTLALLHQRAGDAHFHNFYVNYRSPRYLLDVFNLYGQHGLGIDPALLPSTQNQTPRQPGDLQLMEADTSIDEANMVAREVRRIYEMYPNESVAVVVAFNSDADEVSAALGTLPHFKISGVDCFTTPDVRLLLAHLAVVGMEQNFIAWSHLLTGLRIYSSNSASRQFVRGMMELSISPVDFIDYADSTYIAEFINAYEQSDVVVFDTETTGLSIFNDDVVQIAAVKVRQGRVIEELNLFIETQRPIPEMLGDVPNPLIEEYARQPHLTAADALQRFCDFARGCAILGHNATYDYQIMAHNMQRYAPHLSMQRLWPVYFDSLKLARLLHPRQKSYKLKDLLVQLQLEGQNSHLANDDIMATRSLMIHCYDCARSVVGRQMEFIHRHQKVIERFRHLYADLFRHARNHLYVQSDQPVLSRELQYAYDYLRTIERIGLQPKLPYIINYIERELLTPLSGCSLSEQLSRHIQDLTTMKEADLCGTLSMTERIFVSTVHKAKGLEFDHVIVYDAVEGKYPSAYAGASPSAAQEEARKFYVAISRARKRLIVSHCNNSVSPWGRTYPKRLTPYMASIRNLFD
;
A
#
# COMPACT_ATOMS: atom_id res chain seq x y z
N MET A 1 5.82 -3.44 33.81
CA MET A 1 5.88 -4.82 34.36
C MET A 1 5.97 -5.79 33.21
N ASN A 2 6.91 -6.74 33.24
CA ASN A 2 6.95 -7.78 32.23
C ASN A 2 5.64 -8.61 32.30
N PRO A 3 4.93 -8.86 31.19
CA PRO A 3 3.79 -9.74 31.21
C PRO A 3 4.20 -11.13 31.67
N VAL A 4 3.39 -11.73 32.55
CA VAL A 4 3.58 -13.11 32.99
C VAL A 4 2.78 -13.97 32.01
N PHE A 5 3.49 -14.81 31.26
CA PHE A 5 2.88 -15.76 30.33
C PHE A 5 2.52 -17.06 31.06
N ASN A 6 1.39 -17.64 30.70
CA ASN A 6 1.01 -18.96 31.22
C ASN A 6 1.81 -20.08 30.52
N PRO A 7 1.76 -21.34 31.01
CA PRO A 7 2.56 -22.44 30.44
C PRO A 7 2.29 -22.69 28.95
N GLU A 8 1.06 -22.59 28.50
CA GLU A 8 0.70 -22.79 27.07
C GLU A 8 1.27 -21.67 26.20
N GLN A 9 1.21 -20.42 26.67
CA GLN A 9 1.81 -19.29 25.98
C GLN A 9 3.34 -19.41 25.95
N GLN A 10 3.96 -19.81 27.08
CA GLN A 10 5.40 -20.00 27.17
C GLN A 10 5.89 -21.10 26.21
N GLN A 11 5.14 -22.20 26.13
CA GLN A 11 5.42 -23.28 25.18
C GLN A 11 5.43 -22.79 23.74
N VAL A 12 4.49 -21.92 23.37
CA VAL A 12 4.46 -21.31 22.03
C VAL A 12 5.59 -20.31 21.83
N ILE A 13 5.92 -19.50 22.86
CA ILE A 13 7.04 -18.54 22.79
C ILE A 13 8.36 -19.26 22.49
N GLU A 14 8.60 -20.39 23.13
CA GLU A 14 9.84 -21.17 23.02
C GLU A 14 9.79 -22.22 21.88
N ALA A 15 8.66 -22.35 21.16
CA ALA A 15 8.52 -23.33 20.10
C ALA A 15 9.52 -23.11 18.96
N THR A 16 10.21 -24.18 18.57
CA THR A 16 11.23 -24.19 17.53
C THR A 16 11.05 -25.38 16.59
N GLY A 17 11.43 -25.20 15.32
CA GLY A 17 11.41 -26.23 14.28
C GLY A 17 10.02 -26.61 13.79
N GLY A 18 9.83 -26.55 12.46
CA GLY A 18 8.60 -26.98 11.80
C GLY A 18 7.40 -26.03 11.96
N TYR A 19 6.21 -26.60 11.73
CA TYR A 19 4.95 -25.85 11.72
C TYR A 19 4.20 -26.03 13.04
N HIS A 20 3.74 -24.94 13.61
CA HIS A 20 2.90 -24.91 14.81
C HIS A 20 1.59 -24.20 14.51
N LEU A 21 0.46 -24.73 14.97
CA LEU A 21 -0.85 -24.10 14.89
C LEU A 21 -1.35 -23.77 16.29
N VAL A 22 -1.72 -22.50 16.49
CA VAL A 22 -2.26 -22.00 17.75
C VAL A 22 -3.67 -21.49 17.53
N LEU A 23 -4.65 -22.09 18.19
CA LEU A 23 -6.00 -21.54 18.25
C LEU A 23 -6.16 -20.70 19.52
N ALA A 24 -6.54 -19.46 19.32
CA ALA A 24 -6.64 -18.49 20.39
C ALA A 24 -7.85 -17.57 20.22
N PRO A 25 -8.90 -17.72 21.04
CA PRO A 25 -10.03 -16.83 21.08
C PRO A 25 -9.66 -15.37 21.36
N PRO A 26 -10.59 -14.39 21.18
CA PRO A 26 -10.34 -13.00 21.51
C PRO A 26 -9.90 -12.83 22.96
N GLY A 27 -8.93 -11.94 23.21
CA GLY A 27 -8.47 -11.61 24.55
C GLY A 27 -7.47 -12.60 25.19
N CYS A 28 -7.04 -13.65 24.49
CA CYS A 28 -6.09 -14.64 24.99
C CYS A 28 -4.60 -14.25 24.80
N GLY A 29 -4.32 -13.00 24.46
CA GLY A 29 -2.94 -12.49 24.45
C GLY A 29 -2.13 -12.80 23.19
N LYS A 30 -2.75 -13.17 22.04
CA LYS A 30 -2.08 -13.48 20.76
C LYS A 30 -0.92 -12.55 20.43
N THR A 31 -1.20 -11.25 20.32
CA THR A 31 -0.20 -10.25 19.90
C THR A 31 0.96 -10.12 20.88
N ALA A 32 0.71 -10.33 22.18
CA ALA A 32 1.77 -10.31 23.20
C ALA A 32 2.72 -11.51 23.06
N VAL A 33 2.16 -12.68 22.79
CA VAL A 33 2.94 -13.91 22.54
C VAL A 33 3.79 -13.76 21.28
N LEU A 34 3.21 -13.22 20.18
CA LEU A 34 3.96 -13.01 18.95
C LEU A 34 5.11 -12.01 19.10
N ALA A 35 4.89 -10.93 19.86
CA ALA A 35 5.95 -9.96 20.15
C ALA A 35 7.07 -10.59 20.99
N GLU A 36 6.72 -11.36 22.04
CA GLU A 36 7.69 -12.04 22.89
C GLU A 36 8.51 -13.09 22.14
N ARG A 37 7.90 -13.79 21.18
CA ARG A 37 8.62 -14.75 20.32
C ARG A 37 9.74 -14.09 19.52
N ILE A 38 9.55 -12.85 19.02
CA ILE A 38 10.62 -12.11 18.33
C ILE A 38 11.76 -11.78 19.29
N VAL A 39 11.41 -11.31 20.50
CA VAL A 39 12.40 -11.02 21.54
C VAL A 39 13.17 -12.28 21.92
N TRP A 40 12.46 -13.40 22.10
CA TRP A 40 13.05 -14.70 22.41
C TRP A 40 13.99 -15.18 21.29
N ALA A 41 13.55 -15.14 20.03
CA ALA A 41 14.33 -15.56 18.87
C ALA A 41 15.61 -14.73 18.73
N LYS A 42 15.52 -13.39 18.88
CA LYS A 42 16.68 -12.49 18.84
C LYS A 42 17.68 -12.83 19.94
N SER A 43 17.22 -13.12 21.16
CA SER A 43 18.09 -13.51 22.29
C SER A 43 18.75 -14.88 22.09
N HIS A 44 18.24 -15.73 21.20
CA HIS A 44 18.78 -17.02 20.82
C HIS A 44 19.54 -17.02 19.48
N GLY A 45 19.89 -15.81 18.98
CA GLY A 45 20.82 -15.66 17.86
C GLY A 45 20.17 -15.67 16.47
N VAL A 46 18.83 -15.57 16.35
CA VAL A 46 18.18 -15.38 15.05
C VAL A 46 18.31 -13.91 14.66
N ASN A 47 18.71 -13.62 13.43
CA ASN A 47 18.80 -12.25 12.92
C ASN A 47 17.43 -11.70 12.55
N PHE A 48 17.23 -10.38 12.67
CA PHE A 48 15.97 -9.76 12.28
C PHE A 48 15.66 -9.94 10.79
N SER A 49 16.67 -9.97 9.93
CA SER A 49 16.53 -10.27 8.49
C SER A 49 15.95 -11.66 8.19
N ASP A 50 16.14 -12.63 9.10
CA ASP A 50 15.61 -13.99 8.98
C ASP A 50 14.19 -14.13 9.53
N MET A 51 13.59 -13.04 10.07
CA MET A 51 12.30 -13.06 10.74
C MET A 51 11.23 -12.31 9.96
N ALA A 52 10.00 -12.85 9.94
CA ALA A 52 8.82 -12.18 9.43
C ALA A 52 7.59 -12.39 10.32
N CYS A 53 6.86 -11.29 10.56
CA CYS A 53 5.58 -11.27 11.24
C CYS A 53 4.49 -10.82 10.29
N LEU A 54 3.66 -11.74 9.84
CA LEU A 54 2.53 -11.44 8.97
C LEU A 54 1.25 -11.28 9.78
N THR A 55 0.57 -10.18 9.59
CA THR A 55 -0.71 -9.88 10.23
C THR A 55 -1.76 -9.54 9.18
N PHE A 56 -3.04 -9.56 9.56
CA PHE A 56 -4.10 -9.22 8.62
C PHE A 56 -4.28 -7.70 8.46
N THR A 57 -3.96 -6.91 9.48
CA THR A 57 -4.16 -5.46 9.48
C THR A 57 -2.89 -4.68 9.85
N ASN A 58 -2.76 -3.47 9.31
CA ASN A 58 -1.66 -2.58 9.65
C ASN A 58 -1.62 -2.23 11.15
N ARG A 59 -2.80 -2.11 11.78
CA ARG A 59 -2.91 -1.87 13.23
C ARG A 59 -2.31 -3.00 14.07
N ALA A 60 -2.59 -4.26 13.71
CA ALA A 60 -2.02 -5.40 14.42
C ALA A 60 -0.49 -5.42 14.26
N ALA A 61 0.00 -5.11 13.06
CA ALA A 61 1.42 -4.96 12.77
C ALA A 61 2.08 -3.89 13.65
N ARG A 62 1.44 -2.70 13.76
CA ARG A 62 1.94 -1.62 14.60
C ARG A 62 1.97 -2.02 16.07
N GLY A 63 0.86 -2.50 16.62
CA GLY A 63 0.79 -2.89 18.02
C GLY A 63 1.78 -4.02 18.38
N MET A 64 2.14 -4.85 17.41
CA MET A 64 3.21 -5.84 17.56
C MET A 64 4.58 -5.16 17.58
N ARG A 65 4.87 -4.26 16.64
CA ARG A 65 6.13 -3.52 16.57
C ARG A 65 6.38 -2.68 17.82
N GLU A 66 5.38 -1.93 18.30
CA GLU A 66 5.46 -1.16 19.55
C GLU A 66 5.87 -2.05 20.72
N ARG A 67 5.24 -3.20 20.87
CA ARG A 67 5.57 -4.16 21.94
C ARG A 67 6.95 -4.77 21.79
N ILE A 68 7.41 -5.03 20.58
CA ILE A 68 8.78 -5.52 20.34
C ILE A 68 9.78 -4.46 20.78
N VAL A 69 9.60 -3.20 20.37
CA VAL A 69 10.47 -2.08 20.74
C VAL A 69 10.50 -1.85 22.25
N GLU A 70 9.34 -1.88 22.92
CA GLU A 70 9.26 -1.73 24.37
C GLU A 70 10.01 -2.84 25.15
N ARG A 71 10.24 -3.98 24.53
CA ARG A 71 10.83 -5.16 25.17
C ARG A 71 12.30 -5.38 24.83
N LEU A 72 12.76 -4.86 23.72
CA LEU A 72 14.15 -4.97 23.30
C LEU A 72 15.00 -3.90 23.99
N SER A 73 16.11 -4.31 24.56
CA SER A 73 17.14 -3.39 25.07
C SER A 73 18.05 -2.85 23.97
N ASP A 74 18.14 -3.55 22.87
CA ASP A 74 18.90 -3.21 21.67
C ASP A 74 17.98 -3.34 20.45
N VAL A 75 17.83 -2.24 19.71
CA VAL A 75 17.00 -2.14 18.50
C VAL A 75 17.83 -2.09 17.22
N ASP A 76 19.13 -2.34 17.30
CA ASP A 76 20.01 -2.32 16.13
C ASP A 76 19.58 -3.40 15.12
N GLY A 77 19.44 -3.01 13.87
CA GLY A 77 18.93 -3.86 12.78
C GLY A 77 17.43 -4.18 12.82
N LEU A 78 16.64 -3.55 13.71
CA LEU A 78 15.20 -3.81 13.80
C LEU A 78 14.42 -3.44 12.53
N ASP A 79 14.94 -2.59 11.68
CA ASP A 79 14.37 -2.22 10.39
C ASP A 79 14.44 -3.37 9.36
N GLU A 80 15.31 -4.36 9.58
CA GLU A 80 15.36 -5.59 8.79
C GLU A 80 14.19 -6.53 9.09
N LEU A 81 13.61 -6.47 10.32
CA LEU A 81 12.46 -7.27 10.69
C LEU A 81 11.22 -6.86 9.89
N PHE A 82 10.67 -7.78 9.12
CA PHE A 82 9.38 -7.52 8.46
C PHE A 82 8.21 -7.70 9.43
N VAL A 83 7.44 -6.65 9.65
CA VAL A 83 6.14 -6.69 10.36
C VAL A 83 5.09 -5.97 9.51
N GLY A 84 4.13 -6.70 8.97
CA GLY A 84 3.12 -6.13 8.07
C GLY A 84 2.07 -7.13 7.59
N ASN A 85 1.23 -6.71 6.66
CA ASN A 85 0.31 -7.62 5.98
C ASN A 85 0.94 -8.24 4.72
N VAL A 86 0.29 -9.28 4.16
CA VAL A 86 0.82 -10.01 3.00
C VAL A 86 0.96 -9.12 1.76
N HIS A 87 0.02 -8.21 1.50
CA HIS A 87 0.11 -7.30 0.35
C HIS A 87 1.29 -6.34 0.47
N ARG A 88 1.53 -5.78 1.66
CA ARG A 88 2.70 -4.94 1.93
C ARG A 88 3.99 -5.71 1.74
N PHE A 89 4.01 -6.96 2.19
CA PHE A 89 5.16 -7.84 1.96
C PHE A 89 5.41 -8.05 0.46
N CYS A 90 4.37 -8.44 -0.29
CA CYS A 90 4.45 -8.65 -1.73
C CYS A 90 4.89 -7.38 -2.47
N SER A 91 4.32 -6.23 -2.10
CA SER A 91 4.72 -4.94 -2.67
C SER A 91 6.21 -4.68 -2.48
N ARG A 92 6.71 -4.75 -1.23
CA ARG A 92 8.15 -4.57 -0.97
C ARG A 92 9.00 -5.57 -1.75
N PHE A 93 8.62 -6.84 -1.73
CA PHE A 93 9.36 -7.89 -2.43
C PHE A 93 9.53 -7.61 -3.93
N ILE A 94 8.45 -7.27 -4.65
CA ILE A 94 8.54 -7.06 -6.11
C ILE A 94 9.31 -5.78 -6.48
N PHE A 95 9.27 -4.75 -5.63
CA PHE A 95 10.04 -3.51 -5.86
C PHE A 95 11.51 -3.68 -5.44
N ASP A 96 11.80 -4.21 -4.26
CA ASP A 96 13.17 -4.37 -3.74
C ASP A 96 14.00 -5.32 -4.62
N HIS A 97 13.37 -6.35 -5.21
CA HIS A 97 14.05 -7.29 -6.12
C HIS A 97 13.99 -6.86 -7.61
N GLY A 98 13.43 -5.67 -7.91
CA GLY A 98 13.33 -5.19 -9.29
C GLY A 98 12.51 -6.08 -10.22
N ILE A 99 11.53 -6.82 -9.68
CA ILE A 99 10.60 -7.67 -10.46
C ILE A 99 9.72 -6.80 -11.37
N VAL A 100 9.37 -5.62 -10.88
CA VAL A 100 8.65 -4.58 -11.62
C VAL A 100 9.50 -3.31 -11.70
N PRO A 101 9.28 -2.45 -12.72
CA PRO A 101 9.96 -1.17 -12.81
C PRO A 101 9.72 -0.30 -11.57
N GLU A 102 10.71 0.47 -11.13
CA GLU A 102 10.60 1.35 -9.95
C GLU A 102 9.44 2.35 -10.05
N HIS A 103 9.11 2.82 -11.25
CA HIS A 103 8.03 3.77 -11.51
C HIS A 103 6.65 3.14 -11.59
N THR A 104 6.53 1.82 -11.42
CA THR A 104 5.24 1.12 -11.40
C THR A 104 4.37 1.66 -10.28
N ALA A 105 3.14 2.06 -10.62
CA ALA A 105 2.20 2.59 -9.65
C ALA A 105 1.17 1.52 -9.23
N VAL A 106 0.94 1.41 -7.93
CA VAL A 106 -0.15 0.58 -7.38
C VAL A 106 -1.42 1.42 -7.33
N ILE A 107 -2.49 0.92 -7.94
CA ILE A 107 -3.78 1.61 -8.04
C ILE A 107 -4.86 0.94 -7.19
N ASP A 108 -5.77 1.75 -6.68
CA ASP A 108 -6.93 1.28 -5.93
C ASP A 108 -8.12 0.91 -6.84
N ASN A 109 -9.14 0.30 -6.26
CA ASN A 109 -10.33 -0.12 -6.98
C ASN A 109 -11.07 1.05 -7.65
N ASP A 110 -11.10 2.24 -7.03
CA ASP A 110 -11.79 3.41 -7.61
C ASP A 110 -11.08 3.88 -8.87
N THR A 111 -9.76 3.90 -8.86
CA THR A 111 -8.94 4.18 -10.04
C THR A 111 -9.15 3.12 -11.12
N SER A 112 -9.18 1.83 -10.75
CA SER A 112 -9.46 0.72 -11.66
C SER A 112 -10.83 0.86 -12.31
N PHE A 113 -11.86 1.19 -11.54
CA PHE A 113 -13.23 1.40 -12.04
C PHE A 113 -13.33 2.62 -12.95
N SER A 114 -12.65 3.72 -12.60
CA SER A 114 -12.58 4.91 -13.46
C SER A 114 -11.90 4.61 -14.80
N ILE A 115 -10.85 3.80 -14.82
CA ILE A 115 -10.20 3.35 -16.07
C ILE A 115 -11.15 2.49 -16.91
N MET A 116 -11.83 1.53 -16.30
CA MET A 116 -12.77 0.66 -17.03
C MET A 116 -14.02 1.41 -17.52
N ALA A 117 -14.46 2.45 -16.79
CA ALA A 117 -15.56 3.32 -17.21
C ALA A 117 -15.23 4.03 -18.53
N ASP A 118 -13.98 4.45 -18.72
CA ASP A 118 -13.53 5.07 -19.99
C ASP A 118 -13.71 4.11 -21.18
N PHE A 119 -13.42 2.82 -21.01
CA PHE A 119 -13.56 1.83 -22.09
C PHE A 119 -15.03 1.62 -22.52
N LEU A 120 -15.96 1.79 -21.58
CA LEU A 120 -17.39 1.66 -21.81
C LEU A 120 -18.06 3.00 -22.19
N GLY A 121 -17.32 4.11 -22.17
CA GLY A 121 -17.87 5.45 -22.38
C GLY A 121 -18.86 5.87 -21.29
N GLU A 122 -18.76 5.29 -20.09
CA GLU A 122 -19.63 5.57 -18.95
C GLU A 122 -19.09 6.68 -18.06
N ASN A 123 -20.00 7.39 -17.39
CA ASN A 123 -19.60 8.47 -16.47
C ASN A 123 -18.99 7.89 -15.18
N GLU A 124 -17.72 8.17 -14.93
CA GLU A 124 -17.00 7.68 -13.76
C GLU A 124 -17.65 8.08 -12.42
N LEU A 125 -18.23 9.28 -12.31
CA LEU A 125 -18.89 9.74 -11.10
C LEU A 125 -20.14 8.90 -10.78
N LYS A 126 -20.87 8.46 -11.79
CA LYS A 126 -21.99 7.53 -11.63
C LYS A 126 -21.50 6.17 -11.15
N VAL A 127 -20.45 5.66 -11.77
CA VAL A 127 -19.86 4.34 -11.41
C VAL A 127 -19.33 4.34 -9.96
N LEU A 128 -18.63 5.39 -9.56
CA LEU A 128 -18.06 5.50 -8.22
C LEU A 128 -19.10 5.83 -7.15
N GLY A 129 -20.21 6.48 -7.52
CA GLY A 129 -21.28 6.88 -6.59
C GLY A 129 -22.39 5.85 -6.37
N ASP A 130 -22.50 4.82 -7.22
CA ASP A 130 -23.56 3.81 -7.14
C ASP A 130 -23.01 2.43 -6.78
N ASN A 131 -23.51 1.86 -5.69
CA ASN A 131 -23.07 0.54 -5.19
C ASN A 131 -23.32 -0.60 -6.19
N LYS A 132 -24.40 -0.55 -6.99
CA LYS A 132 -24.67 -1.58 -8.00
C LYS A 132 -23.67 -1.50 -9.15
N GLU A 133 -23.33 -0.28 -9.56
CA GLU A 133 -22.29 -0.07 -10.58
C GLU A 133 -20.94 -0.53 -10.05
N ARG A 134 -20.56 -0.14 -8.84
CA ARG A 134 -19.31 -0.63 -8.19
C ARG A 134 -19.24 -2.16 -8.15
N GLN A 135 -20.36 -2.83 -7.85
CA GLN A 135 -20.41 -4.30 -7.84
C GLN A 135 -20.22 -4.87 -9.26
N ARG A 136 -20.81 -4.24 -10.28
CA ARG A 136 -20.62 -4.63 -11.67
C ARG A 136 -19.16 -4.51 -12.09
N TYR A 137 -18.51 -3.40 -11.77
CA TYR A 137 -17.09 -3.17 -12.10
C TYR A 137 -16.15 -4.10 -11.31
N SER A 138 -16.50 -4.42 -10.08
CA SER A 138 -15.76 -5.46 -9.31
C SER A 138 -15.81 -6.82 -10.00
N GLN A 139 -16.90 -7.18 -10.69
CA GLN A 139 -16.97 -8.42 -11.47
C GLN A 139 -15.99 -8.41 -12.66
N TYR A 140 -15.82 -7.28 -13.36
CA TYR A 140 -14.82 -7.15 -14.43
C TYR A 140 -13.40 -7.33 -13.89
N LEU A 141 -13.10 -6.69 -12.76
CA LEU A 141 -11.82 -6.80 -12.09
C LEU A 141 -11.52 -8.25 -11.68
N ASN A 142 -12.46 -8.90 -10.99
CA ASN A 142 -12.35 -10.30 -10.58
C ASN A 142 -12.15 -11.26 -11.77
N LEU A 143 -12.82 -10.97 -12.88
CA LEU A 143 -12.67 -11.76 -14.10
C LEU A 143 -11.28 -11.58 -14.73
N GLN A 144 -10.72 -10.37 -14.71
CA GLN A 144 -9.35 -10.12 -15.17
C GLN A 144 -8.33 -10.92 -14.35
N HIS A 145 -8.45 -10.90 -13.01
CA HIS A 145 -7.56 -11.67 -12.14
C HIS A 145 -7.69 -13.19 -12.37
N LEU A 146 -8.91 -13.68 -12.55
CA LEU A 146 -9.13 -15.10 -12.89
C LEU A 146 -8.48 -15.45 -14.24
N MET A 147 -8.61 -14.61 -15.25
CA MET A 147 -7.99 -14.84 -16.56
C MET A 147 -6.46 -14.83 -16.48
N TYR A 148 -5.88 -13.93 -15.68
CA TYR A 148 -4.45 -13.95 -15.39
C TYR A 148 -4.02 -15.31 -14.81
N GLN A 149 -4.72 -15.80 -13.78
CA GLN A 149 -4.43 -17.10 -13.15
C GLN A 149 -4.58 -18.26 -14.13
N CYS A 150 -5.57 -18.22 -15.03
CA CYS A 150 -5.74 -19.20 -16.09
C CYS A 150 -4.57 -19.18 -17.08
N GLU A 151 -4.15 -18.01 -17.55
CA GLU A 151 -3.05 -17.85 -18.50
C GLU A 151 -1.72 -18.35 -17.93
N HIS A 152 -1.47 -18.11 -16.63
CA HIS A 152 -0.27 -18.57 -15.92
C HIS A 152 -0.42 -19.98 -15.34
N ARG A 153 -1.52 -20.68 -15.67
CA ARG A 153 -1.78 -22.09 -15.31
C ARG A 153 -1.70 -22.38 -13.81
N TYR A 154 -2.25 -21.47 -12.99
CA TYR A 154 -2.30 -21.69 -11.56
C TYR A 154 -3.02 -23.00 -11.22
N PRO A 155 -2.57 -23.75 -10.20
CA PRO A 155 -3.29 -24.87 -9.66
C PRO A 155 -4.72 -24.48 -9.28
N SER A 156 -5.72 -25.28 -9.63
CA SER A 156 -7.14 -24.94 -9.41
C SER A 156 -7.48 -24.59 -7.97
N ARG A 157 -6.72 -25.14 -6.99
CA ARG A 157 -6.86 -24.83 -5.56
C ARG A 157 -6.50 -23.39 -5.20
N LEU A 158 -5.63 -22.73 -5.98
CA LEU A 158 -5.16 -21.37 -5.76
C LEU A 158 -6.00 -20.33 -6.51
N MET A 159 -6.81 -20.76 -7.48
CA MET A 159 -7.62 -19.83 -8.29
C MET A 159 -8.75 -19.20 -7.45
N ILE A 160 -8.85 -17.89 -7.53
CA ILE A 160 -9.93 -17.08 -6.96
C ILE A 160 -11.01 -16.90 -8.04
N HIS A 161 -12.27 -16.76 -7.64
CA HIS A 161 -13.43 -16.52 -8.53
C HIS A 161 -13.65 -17.58 -9.63
N ARG A 162 -13.13 -18.79 -9.45
CA ARG A 162 -13.18 -19.87 -10.45
C ARG A 162 -14.59 -20.31 -10.88
N ASP A 163 -15.65 -19.92 -10.12
CA ASP A 163 -17.03 -20.23 -10.45
C ASP A 163 -17.45 -19.71 -11.83
N ALA A 164 -16.81 -18.64 -12.31
CA ALA A 164 -17.01 -18.13 -13.65
C ALA A 164 -16.64 -19.17 -14.72
N LEU A 165 -15.67 -20.06 -14.46
CA LEU A 165 -15.24 -21.14 -15.37
C LEU A 165 -16.28 -22.26 -15.52
N THR A 166 -17.22 -22.36 -14.61
CA THR A 166 -18.29 -23.39 -14.63
C THR A 166 -19.66 -22.82 -14.99
N SER A 167 -19.72 -21.53 -15.37
CA SER A 167 -20.96 -20.85 -15.68
C SER A 167 -21.67 -21.37 -16.92
N GLN A 168 -23.00 -21.34 -16.95
CA GLN A 168 -23.79 -21.71 -18.11
C GLN A 168 -23.54 -20.76 -19.29
N ALA A 169 -23.28 -19.48 -19.00
CA ALA A 169 -22.92 -18.48 -20.01
C ALA A 169 -21.62 -18.85 -20.76
N LEU A 170 -20.59 -19.34 -20.06
CA LEU A 170 -19.36 -19.81 -20.70
C LEU A 170 -19.60 -21.04 -21.58
N LYS A 171 -20.42 -21.97 -21.14
CA LYS A 171 -20.81 -23.16 -21.97
C LYS A 171 -21.49 -22.73 -23.25
N GLU A 172 -22.43 -21.77 -23.17
CA GLU A 172 -23.12 -21.23 -24.33
C GLU A 172 -22.13 -20.55 -25.30
N LEU A 173 -21.21 -19.72 -24.81
CA LEU A 173 -20.17 -19.11 -25.62
C LEU A 173 -19.30 -20.15 -26.34
N CYS A 174 -18.87 -21.20 -25.63
CA CYS A 174 -18.11 -22.28 -26.23
C CYS A 174 -18.89 -22.96 -27.36
N VAL A 175 -20.18 -23.25 -27.19
CA VAL A 175 -21.04 -23.84 -28.21
C VAL A 175 -21.21 -22.88 -29.39
N ALA A 176 -21.53 -21.60 -29.14
CA ALA A 176 -21.78 -20.59 -30.18
C ALA A 176 -20.55 -20.39 -31.08
N PHE A 177 -19.37 -20.38 -30.51
CA PHE A 177 -18.10 -20.18 -31.24
C PHE A 177 -17.35 -21.50 -31.59
N ARG A 178 -18.01 -22.64 -31.43
CA ARG A 178 -17.47 -23.99 -31.73
C ARG A 178 -16.15 -24.29 -31.03
N LEU A 179 -16.04 -23.87 -29.78
CA LEU A 179 -14.89 -24.10 -28.90
C LEU A 179 -15.19 -25.29 -27.97
N PRO A 180 -14.21 -26.12 -27.62
CA PRO A 180 -14.38 -27.11 -26.57
C PRO A 180 -14.59 -26.44 -25.23
N TYR A 181 -15.41 -27.02 -24.33
CA TYR A 181 -15.61 -26.48 -23.01
C TYR A 181 -14.45 -26.82 -22.07
N ASN A 182 -13.43 -25.98 -22.03
CA ASN A 182 -12.25 -26.11 -21.19
C ASN A 182 -11.63 -24.74 -20.86
N GLN A 183 -10.58 -24.73 -20.08
CA GLN A 183 -9.87 -23.52 -19.67
C GLN A 183 -9.20 -22.78 -20.84
N ASP A 184 -8.63 -23.51 -21.80
CA ASP A 184 -7.97 -22.89 -22.96
C ASP A 184 -8.95 -22.13 -23.84
N SER A 185 -10.20 -22.61 -23.95
CA SER A 185 -11.27 -21.89 -24.65
C SER A 185 -11.68 -20.63 -23.93
N CYS A 186 -11.70 -20.63 -22.59
CA CYS A 186 -11.94 -19.42 -21.81
C CYS A 186 -10.84 -18.37 -22.04
N ILE A 187 -9.58 -18.81 -22.06
CA ILE A 187 -8.43 -17.95 -22.41
C ILE A 187 -8.55 -17.41 -23.85
N SER A 188 -8.96 -18.26 -24.80
CA SER A 188 -9.19 -17.82 -26.19
C SER A 188 -10.30 -16.78 -26.29
N LEU A 189 -11.42 -17.00 -25.62
CA LEU A 189 -12.53 -16.03 -25.54
C LEU A 189 -12.06 -14.70 -24.94
N TYR A 190 -11.25 -14.73 -23.91
CA TYR A 190 -10.68 -13.55 -23.28
C TYR A 190 -9.72 -12.80 -24.19
N ARG A 191 -8.78 -13.49 -24.82
CA ARG A 191 -7.78 -12.88 -25.72
C ARG A 191 -8.36 -12.26 -26.95
N MET A 192 -9.44 -12.83 -27.48
CA MET A 192 -10.09 -12.46 -28.73
C MET A 192 -11.52 -11.94 -28.52
N ALA A 193 -11.83 -11.42 -27.34
CA ALA A 193 -13.18 -11.02 -26.97
C ALA A 193 -13.77 -9.96 -27.91
N ASP A 194 -12.96 -9.02 -28.37
CA ASP A 194 -13.31 -7.99 -29.37
C ASP A 194 -13.71 -8.61 -30.73
N HIS A 195 -12.98 -9.64 -31.18
CA HIS A 195 -13.31 -10.38 -32.40
C HIS A 195 -14.66 -11.11 -32.24
N TYR A 196 -14.85 -11.88 -31.17
CA TYR A 196 -16.11 -12.61 -30.93
C TYR A 196 -17.32 -11.68 -30.74
N LEU A 197 -17.13 -10.49 -30.18
CA LEU A 197 -18.17 -9.46 -30.11
C LEU A 197 -18.58 -8.92 -31.48
N SER A 198 -17.68 -8.92 -32.46
CA SER A 198 -17.99 -8.50 -33.83
C SER A 198 -18.78 -9.55 -34.62
N GLU A 199 -18.74 -10.82 -34.20
CA GLU A 199 -19.52 -11.89 -34.78
C GLU A 199 -20.99 -11.77 -34.34
N LYS A 200 -21.92 -11.83 -35.27
CA LYS A 200 -23.37 -11.76 -35.00
C LYS A 200 -23.91 -13.13 -34.52
N ALA A 201 -23.35 -13.67 -33.45
CA ALA A 201 -23.85 -14.90 -32.84
C ALA A 201 -25.15 -14.63 -32.07
N LEU A 202 -26.10 -15.54 -32.12
CA LEU A 202 -27.31 -15.48 -31.31
C LEU A 202 -26.99 -15.97 -29.90
N LEU A 203 -26.81 -15.04 -28.96
CA LEU A 203 -26.42 -15.29 -27.57
C LEU A 203 -27.52 -14.88 -26.60
N SER A 204 -27.63 -15.58 -25.49
CA SER A 204 -28.42 -15.13 -24.35
C SER A 204 -27.88 -13.81 -23.79
N ARG A 205 -28.67 -13.16 -22.95
CA ARG A 205 -28.28 -11.92 -22.30
C ARG A 205 -27.06 -12.17 -21.39
N GLU A 206 -27.03 -13.29 -20.68
CA GLU A 206 -25.97 -13.70 -19.76
C GLU A 206 -24.68 -14.00 -20.51
N ALA A 207 -24.74 -14.72 -21.63
CA ALA A 207 -23.56 -15.00 -22.46
C ALA A 207 -22.99 -13.72 -23.11
N THR A 208 -23.87 -12.86 -23.63
CA THR A 208 -23.46 -11.55 -24.16
C THR A 208 -22.78 -10.70 -23.08
N TYR A 209 -23.36 -10.66 -21.88
CA TYR A 209 -22.78 -9.92 -20.77
C TYR A 209 -21.41 -10.47 -20.36
N LEU A 210 -21.24 -11.81 -20.32
CA LEU A 210 -19.95 -12.43 -20.02
C LEU A 210 -18.88 -12.06 -21.07
N LEU A 211 -19.25 -12.08 -22.38
CA LEU A 211 -18.34 -11.73 -23.45
C LEU A 211 -17.91 -10.26 -23.39
N ILE A 212 -18.85 -9.35 -23.10
CA ILE A 212 -18.53 -7.94 -22.84
C ILE A 212 -17.59 -7.81 -21.64
N SER A 213 -17.85 -8.55 -20.56
CA SER A 213 -17.05 -8.52 -19.35
C SER A 213 -15.62 -8.99 -19.60
N LEU A 214 -15.45 -10.06 -20.40
CA LEU A 214 -14.14 -10.52 -20.84
C LEU A 214 -13.38 -9.47 -21.65
N ASN A 215 -14.09 -8.76 -22.55
CA ASN A 215 -13.49 -7.70 -23.33
C ASN A 215 -13.03 -6.51 -22.46
N VAL A 216 -13.86 -6.05 -21.53
CA VAL A 216 -13.49 -4.99 -20.58
C VAL A 216 -12.29 -5.40 -19.73
N ALA A 217 -12.31 -6.61 -19.18
CA ALA A 217 -11.22 -7.17 -18.40
C ALA A 217 -9.90 -7.22 -19.21
N ARG A 218 -9.98 -7.59 -20.51
CA ARG A 218 -8.82 -7.62 -21.40
C ARG A 218 -8.28 -6.24 -21.74
N GLN A 219 -9.16 -5.26 -21.97
CA GLN A 219 -8.75 -3.88 -22.20
C GLN A 219 -8.07 -3.30 -20.96
N TYR A 220 -8.61 -3.59 -19.78
CA TYR A 220 -8.02 -3.17 -18.50
C TYR A 220 -6.63 -3.78 -18.27
N GLU A 221 -6.45 -5.07 -18.52
CA GLU A 221 -5.13 -5.71 -18.45
C GLU A 221 -4.12 -5.04 -19.38
N ARG A 222 -4.50 -4.82 -20.66
CA ARG A 222 -3.64 -4.14 -21.63
C ARG A 222 -3.27 -2.74 -21.15
N TYR A 223 -4.24 -2.01 -20.59
CA TYR A 223 -4.02 -0.67 -20.08
C TYR A 223 -3.03 -0.67 -18.91
N LYS A 224 -3.18 -1.56 -17.94
CA LYS A 224 -2.22 -1.71 -16.85
C LYS A 224 -0.81 -1.95 -17.36
N ARG A 225 -0.63 -2.93 -18.24
CA ARG A 225 0.70 -3.25 -18.83
C ARG A 225 1.33 -2.10 -19.63
N GLN A 226 0.50 -1.31 -20.32
CA GLN A 226 0.98 -0.18 -21.12
C GLN A 226 1.40 1.03 -20.30
N ASN A 227 0.96 1.13 -19.06
CA ASN A 227 1.19 2.29 -18.20
C ASN A 227 1.89 1.90 -16.89
N ASP A 228 2.48 0.70 -16.82
CA ASP A 228 3.18 0.19 -15.64
C ASP A 228 2.35 0.32 -14.36
N LEU A 229 1.14 -0.22 -14.40
CA LEU A 229 0.18 -0.19 -13.29
C LEU A 229 -0.06 -1.59 -12.74
N LEU A 230 -0.17 -1.69 -11.43
CA LEU A 230 -0.63 -2.88 -10.70
C LEU A 230 -1.82 -2.51 -9.83
N ASP A 231 -2.79 -3.41 -9.72
CA ASP A 231 -3.79 -3.33 -8.65
C ASP A 231 -3.37 -4.21 -7.44
N PHE A 232 -4.17 -4.19 -6.36
CA PHE A 232 -3.79 -4.92 -5.15
C PHE A 232 -3.67 -6.43 -5.36
N GLU A 233 -4.48 -7.03 -6.23
CA GLU A 233 -4.40 -8.47 -6.50
C GLU A 233 -3.18 -8.80 -7.36
N ASP A 234 -2.77 -7.90 -8.27
CA ASP A 234 -1.55 -8.08 -9.06
C ASP A 234 -0.31 -8.18 -8.16
N LEU A 235 -0.27 -7.53 -6.99
CA LEU A 235 0.83 -7.66 -6.04
C LEU A 235 1.03 -9.11 -5.63
N LEU A 236 -0.07 -9.85 -5.36
CA LEU A 236 -0.03 -11.26 -5.01
C LEU A 236 0.35 -12.12 -6.24
N LEU A 237 -0.28 -11.86 -7.38
CA LEU A 237 -0.09 -12.63 -8.60
C LEU A 237 1.35 -12.55 -9.11
N VAL A 238 1.89 -11.34 -9.22
CA VAL A 238 3.27 -11.10 -9.67
C VAL A 238 4.29 -11.68 -8.69
N THR A 239 4.03 -11.55 -7.38
CA THR A 239 4.90 -12.15 -6.36
C THR A 239 4.92 -13.67 -6.46
N TYR A 240 3.74 -14.30 -6.61
CA TYR A 240 3.64 -15.74 -6.74
C TYR A 240 4.39 -16.26 -7.99
N ASP A 241 4.24 -15.55 -9.13
CA ASP A 241 4.94 -15.91 -10.36
C ASP A 241 6.46 -15.78 -10.23
N ALA A 242 6.93 -14.68 -9.62
CA ALA A 242 8.35 -14.46 -9.39
C ALA A 242 8.98 -15.53 -8.51
N LEU A 243 8.32 -15.89 -7.42
CA LEU A 243 8.77 -16.95 -6.50
C LEU A 243 8.70 -18.33 -7.14
N SER A 244 7.62 -18.65 -7.84
CA SER A 244 7.44 -19.95 -8.49
C SER A 244 8.43 -20.20 -9.63
N SER A 245 8.94 -19.13 -10.26
CA SER A 245 9.95 -19.16 -11.31
C SER A 245 11.38 -18.97 -10.81
N HIS A 246 11.60 -18.89 -9.50
CA HIS A 246 12.90 -18.65 -8.87
C HIS A 246 13.62 -17.39 -9.40
N GLN A 247 12.87 -16.34 -9.76
CA GLN A 247 13.45 -15.06 -10.18
C GLN A 247 14.09 -14.31 -9.01
N ALA A 248 13.57 -14.51 -7.81
CA ALA A 248 14.11 -14.02 -6.57
C ALA A 248 13.75 -14.96 -5.43
N GLU A 249 14.60 -15.05 -4.43
CA GLU A 249 14.40 -15.86 -3.24
C GLU A 249 14.70 -15.02 -2.00
N HIS A 250 13.86 -15.15 -0.99
CA HIS A 250 14.10 -14.54 0.33
C HIS A 250 13.50 -15.45 1.41
N PRO A 251 14.12 -16.58 1.72
CA PRO A 251 13.56 -17.53 2.68
C PRO A 251 13.76 -17.05 4.11
N PHE A 252 12.65 -16.94 4.86
CA PHE A 252 12.68 -16.67 6.29
C PHE A 252 12.79 -17.97 7.08
N ARG A 253 13.54 -17.91 8.18
CA ARG A 253 13.72 -19.02 9.13
C ARG A 253 12.79 -18.93 10.34
N TRP A 254 12.26 -17.74 10.61
CA TRP A 254 11.35 -17.49 11.73
C TRP A 254 10.12 -16.71 11.28
N LEU A 255 9.03 -17.45 11.06
CA LEU A 255 7.79 -16.85 10.58
C LEU A 255 6.69 -16.95 11.64
N GLN A 256 5.92 -15.90 11.74
CA GLN A 256 4.72 -15.83 12.56
C GLN A 256 3.59 -15.20 11.75
N ILE A 257 2.45 -15.89 11.70
CA ILE A 257 1.31 -15.49 10.89
C ILE A 257 0.09 -15.38 11.80
N ASP A 258 -0.46 -14.19 11.98
CA ASP A 258 -1.67 -13.93 12.74
C ASP A 258 -2.92 -13.94 11.84
N GLU A 259 -4.09 -14.22 12.43
CA GLU A 259 -5.40 -14.26 11.78
C GLU A 259 -5.44 -15.17 10.54
N VAL A 260 -4.80 -16.35 10.62
CA VAL A 260 -4.65 -17.28 9.49
C VAL A 260 -5.98 -17.75 8.89
N GLN A 261 -7.09 -17.69 9.63
CA GLN A 261 -8.42 -18.01 9.13
C GLN A 261 -8.92 -17.06 8.04
N ASP A 262 -8.30 -15.90 7.87
CA ASP A 262 -8.66 -14.91 6.84
C ASP A 262 -7.79 -14.99 5.59
N LEU A 263 -6.77 -15.84 5.58
CA LEU A 263 -5.89 -16.03 4.42
C LEU A 263 -6.59 -16.80 3.30
N ASN A 264 -6.44 -16.34 2.08
CA ASN A 264 -6.81 -17.09 0.90
C ASN A 264 -5.71 -18.10 0.49
N PRO A 265 -6.02 -19.10 -0.34
CA PRO A 265 -5.04 -20.11 -0.73
C PRO A 265 -3.81 -19.57 -1.46
N LEU A 266 -3.95 -18.50 -2.24
CA LEU A 266 -2.83 -17.86 -2.95
C LEU A 266 -1.86 -17.20 -1.95
N GLN A 267 -2.38 -16.48 -0.96
CA GLN A 267 -1.57 -15.89 0.09
C GLN A 267 -0.81 -16.96 0.89
N LEU A 268 -1.46 -18.07 1.21
CA LEU A 268 -0.81 -19.18 1.89
C LEU A 268 0.31 -19.81 1.03
N ALA A 269 0.09 -19.98 -0.28
CA ALA A 269 1.11 -20.48 -1.19
C ALA A 269 2.30 -19.52 -1.31
N ILE A 270 2.07 -18.21 -1.29
CA ILE A 270 3.13 -17.20 -1.27
C ILE A 270 3.96 -17.36 0.03
N ILE A 271 3.29 -17.48 1.19
CA ILE A 271 3.98 -17.70 2.48
C ILE A 271 4.82 -18.97 2.46
N ASP A 272 4.30 -20.04 1.88
CA ASP A 272 5.03 -21.33 1.73
C ASP A 272 6.33 -21.13 0.93
N HIS A 273 6.35 -20.30 -0.11
CA HIS A 273 7.55 -20.00 -0.89
C HIS A 273 8.59 -19.16 -0.12
N PHE A 274 8.16 -18.35 0.86
CA PHE A 274 9.06 -17.59 1.72
C PHE A 274 9.61 -18.41 2.90
N THR A 275 9.11 -19.59 3.12
CA THR A 275 9.46 -20.42 4.27
C THR A 275 10.70 -21.23 3.95
N ALA A 276 11.79 -21.03 4.71
CA ALA A 276 12.98 -21.86 4.59
C ALA A 276 12.69 -23.32 5.00
N PRO A 277 13.40 -24.32 4.43
CA PRO A 277 13.15 -25.74 4.75
C PRO A 277 13.30 -26.09 6.23
N ASP A 278 14.15 -25.36 6.95
CA ASP A 278 14.45 -25.52 8.38
C ASP A 278 13.73 -24.50 9.27
N ALA A 279 12.74 -23.81 8.72
CA ALA A 279 12.06 -22.72 9.41
C ALA A 279 11.24 -23.18 10.61
N THR A 280 11.08 -22.27 11.56
CA THR A 280 10.03 -22.31 12.58
C THR A 280 8.88 -21.43 12.14
N VAL A 281 7.71 -22.01 11.93
CA VAL A 281 6.51 -21.32 11.49
C VAL A 281 5.40 -21.45 12.52
N VAL A 282 4.89 -20.34 13.01
CA VAL A 282 3.76 -20.32 13.95
C VAL A 282 2.56 -19.64 13.31
N TYR A 283 1.50 -20.40 13.10
CA TYR A 283 0.20 -19.93 12.65
C TYR A 283 -0.71 -19.67 13.85
N LEU A 284 -1.25 -18.44 13.96
CA LEU A 284 -2.26 -18.11 14.96
C LEU A 284 -3.57 -17.82 14.28
N GLY A 285 -4.65 -18.36 14.85
CA GLY A 285 -5.98 -18.14 14.28
C GLY A 285 -7.09 -18.25 15.31
N ASP A 286 -8.26 -17.72 14.92
CA ASP A 286 -9.50 -17.83 15.63
C ASP A 286 -10.63 -18.22 14.66
N PRO A 287 -11.06 -19.48 14.63
CA PRO A 287 -12.11 -19.93 13.72
C PRO A 287 -13.45 -19.22 13.94
N GLN A 288 -13.67 -18.67 15.14
CA GLN A 288 -14.88 -17.96 15.51
C GLN A 288 -14.96 -16.56 14.88
N GLN A 289 -13.85 -16.00 14.43
CA GLN A 289 -13.76 -14.70 13.77
C GLN A 289 -13.57 -14.78 12.25
N ALA A 290 -13.76 -15.94 11.62
CA ALA A 290 -13.66 -16.10 10.16
C ALA A 290 -14.90 -15.51 9.46
N ILE A 291 -14.83 -14.23 9.03
CA ILE A 291 -15.92 -13.49 8.38
C ILE A 291 -15.56 -12.89 7.02
N PHE A 292 -14.45 -13.32 6.39
CA PHE A 292 -13.94 -12.79 5.11
C PHE A 292 -13.99 -13.85 4.00
N SER A 293 -14.98 -14.76 4.01
CA SER A 293 -15.10 -15.76 2.94
C SER A 293 -15.32 -15.14 1.56
N PHE A 294 -15.94 -13.96 1.49
CA PHE A 294 -16.14 -13.21 0.25
C PHE A 294 -14.81 -12.69 -0.38
N MET A 295 -13.73 -12.62 0.42
CA MET A 295 -12.37 -12.30 -0.04
C MET A 295 -11.57 -13.56 -0.43
N GLY A 296 -12.22 -14.73 -0.54
CA GLY A 296 -11.58 -15.97 -0.92
C GLY A 296 -10.98 -16.78 0.24
N ALA A 297 -11.14 -16.34 1.51
CA ALA A 297 -10.78 -17.16 2.66
C ALA A 297 -11.62 -18.45 2.68
N LYS A 298 -10.99 -19.58 2.96
CA LYS A 298 -11.67 -20.88 3.01
C LYS A 298 -11.72 -21.42 4.43
N THR A 299 -12.85 -21.97 4.82
CA THR A 299 -13.03 -22.65 6.10
C THR A 299 -12.08 -23.84 6.30
N ASP A 300 -11.61 -24.43 5.21
CA ASP A 300 -10.70 -25.59 5.25
C ASP A 300 -9.23 -25.22 5.51
N THR A 301 -8.87 -23.91 5.50
CA THR A 301 -7.50 -23.46 5.73
C THR A 301 -6.97 -23.91 7.09
N LEU A 302 -7.76 -23.78 8.16
CA LEU A 302 -7.32 -24.22 9.49
C LEU A 302 -7.14 -25.75 9.57
N ALA A 303 -8.00 -26.52 8.91
CA ALA A 303 -7.84 -27.99 8.84
C ALA A 303 -6.56 -28.39 8.11
N LEU A 304 -6.22 -27.71 7.01
CA LEU A 304 -4.95 -27.89 6.29
C LEU A 304 -3.75 -27.56 7.18
N LEU A 305 -3.80 -26.45 7.92
CA LEU A 305 -2.72 -26.03 8.81
C LEU A 305 -2.55 -26.98 10.01
N HIS A 306 -3.68 -27.51 10.56
CA HIS A 306 -3.64 -28.54 11.60
C HIS A 306 -2.97 -29.83 11.08
N GLN A 307 -3.30 -30.26 9.85
CA GLN A 307 -2.63 -31.42 9.23
C GLN A 307 -1.13 -31.21 9.06
N ARG A 308 -0.69 -29.96 8.74
CA ARG A 308 0.73 -29.61 8.61
C ARG A 308 1.47 -29.62 9.95
N ALA A 309 0.86 -29.08 11.00
CA ALA A 309 1.42 -29.00 12.33
C ALA A 309 1.47 -30.39 12.99
N GLY A 310 0.43 -31.19 12.78
CA GLY A 310 0.18 -32.42 13.52
C GLY A 310 -0.20 -32.16 14.98
N ASP A 311 -0.69 -33.18 15.67
CA ASP A 311 -1.20 -33.04 17.04
C ASP A 311 -0.15 -32.60 18.05
N ALA A 312 1.13 -32.91 17.83
CA ALA A 312 2.22 -32.55 18.74
C ALA A 312 2.53 -31.04 18.74
N HIS A 313 2.23 -30.34 17.65
CA HIS A 313 2.49 -28.91 17.47
C HIS A 313 1.17 -28.10 17.36
N PHE A 314 0.08 -28.69 17.85
CA PHE A 314 -1.22 -28.04 17.96
C PHE A 314 -1.41 -27.50 19.38
N HIS A 315 -1.68 -26.20 19.49
CA HIS A 315 -1.82 -25.49 20.75
C HIS A 315 -3.14 -24.77 20.85
N ASN A 316 -3.71 -24.71 22.04
CA ASN A 316 -4.91 -23.93 22.33
C ASN A 316 -4.68 -22.98 23.49
N PHE A 317 -5.13 -21.73 23.38
CA PHE A 317 -5.14 -20.80 24.51
C PHE A 317 -6.51 -20.78 25.17
N TYR A 318 -6.54 -21.10 26.45
CA TYR A 318 -7.77 -21.22 27.21
C TYR A 318 -8.01 -20.07 28.21
N VAL A 319 -7.06 -19.13 28.37
CA VAL A 319 -7.17 -18.05 29.32
C VAL A 319 -7.38 -16.72 28.62
N ASN A 320 -8.55 -16.10 28.87
CA ASN A 320 -8.86 -14.75 28.41
C ASN A 320 -8.41 -13.73 29.48
N TYR A 321 -7.52 -12.82 29.13
CA TYR A 321 -6.96 -11.79 30.02
C TYR A 321 -7.68 -10.44 29.91
N ARG A 322 -8.57 -10.29 28.95
CA ARG A 322 -9.26 -9.03 28.59
C ARG A 322 -10.60 -8.90 29.28
N SER A 323 -11.48 -9.87 29.06
CA SER A 323 -12.89 -9.73 29.34
C SER A 323 -13.22 -10.10 30.80
N PRO A 324 -14.00 -9.30 31.53
CA PRO A 324 -14.56 -9.72 32.81
C PRO A 324 -15.48 -10.90 32.59
N ARG A 325 -15.72 -11.66 33.69
CA ARG A 325 -16.45 -12.91 33.63
C ARG A 325 -17.83 -12.78 33.00
N TYR A 326 -18.61 -11.75 33.37
CA TYR A 326 -19.97 -11.57 32.85
C TYR A 326 -20.00 -11.35 31.31
N LEU A 327 -19.01 -10.71 30.73
CA LEU A 327 -18.91 -10.59 29.27
C LEU A 327 -18.46 -11.91 28.63
N LEU A 328 -17.48 -12.57 29.24
CA LEU A 328 -17.01 -13.85 28.72
C LEU A 328 -18.09 -14.91 28.75
N ASP A 329 -18.95 -14.91 29.78
CA ASP A 329 -20.11 -15.80 29.88
C ASP A 329 -21.08 -15.59 28.69
N VAL A 330 -21.31 -14.33 28.24
CA VAL A 330 -22.10 -14.03 27.03
C VAL A 330 -21.42 -14.63 25.79
N PHE A 331 -20.10 -14.39 25.63
CA PHE A 331 -19.36 -14.86 24.47
C PHE A 331 -19.32 -16.38 24.40
N ASN A 332 -19.06 -17.05 25.52
CA ASN A 332 -18.99 -18.49 25.62
C ASN A 332 -20.37 -19.15 25.39
N LEU A 333 -21.42 -18.63 25.99
CA LEU A 333 -22.78 -19.17 25.82
C LEU A 333 -23.25 -19.03 24.37
N TYR A 334 -22.93 -17.87 23.73
CA TYR A 334 -23.20 -17.70 22.31
C TYR A 334 -22.29 -18.62 21.44
N GLY A 335 -21.01 -18.75 21.80
CA GLY A 335 -20.08 -19.67 21.13
C GLY A 335 -20.60 -21.12 21.13
N GLN A 336 -21.07 -21.58 22.27
CA GLN A 336 -21.62 -22.93 22.42
C GLN A 336 -22.89 -23.13 21.58
N HIS A 337 -23.90 -22.26 21.72
CA HIS A 337 -25.21 -22.46 21.13
C HIS A 337 -25.38 -21.85 19.74
N GLY A 338 -24.73 -20.71 19.46
CA GLY A 338 -24.80 -20.03 18.16
C GLY A 338 -23.79 -20.52 17.14
N LEU A 339 -22.58 -20.90 17.58
CA LEU A 339 -21.51 -21.37 16.73
C LEU A 339 -21.21 -22.86 16.82
N GLY A 340 -21.83 -23.58 17.81
CA GLY A 340 -21.62 -25.01 18.00
C GLY A 340 -20.24 -25.39 18.54
N ILE A 341 -19.58 -24.51 19.30
CA ILE A 341 -18.26 -24.76 19.83
C ILE A 341 -18.34 -25.70 21.02
N ASP A 342 -17.42 -26.68 21.04
CA ASP A 342 -17.29 -27.58 22.20
C ASP A 342 -16.99 -26.74 23.46
N PRO A 343 -17.78 -26.93 24.57
CA PRO A 343 -17.51 -26.25 25.82
C PRO A 343 -16.09 -26.40 26.38
N ALA A 344 -15.43 -27.52 26.07
CA ALA A 344 -14.03 -27.76 26.47
C ALA A 344 -13.03 -26.84 25.79
N LEU A 345 -13.39 -26.24 24.65
CA LEU A 345 -12.55 -25.30 23.90
C LEU A 345 -12.84 -23.84 24.23
N LEU A 346 -13.82 -23.54 25.08
CA LEU A 346 -14.18 -22.19 25.46
C LEU A 346 -13.22 -21.63 26.51
N PRO A 347 -12.80 -20.35 26.40
CA PRO A 347 -11.85 -19.77 27.31
C PRO A 347 -12.45 -19.47 28.68
N SER A 348 -11.61 -19.57 29.72
CA SER A 348 -11.87 -19.07 31.07
C SER A 348 -11.22 -17.68 31.27
N THR A 349 -11.64 -16.91 32.29
CA THR A 349 -11.00 -15.65 32.63
C THR A 349 -10.58 -15.57 34.09
N GLN A 350 -9.47 -14.90 34.33
CA GLN A 350 -9.02 -14.50 35.65
C GLN A 350 -9.51 -13.10 36.07
N ASN A 351 -10.13 -12.37 35.13
CA ASN A 351 -10.67 -11.03 35.39
C ASN A 351 -12.00 -11.13 36.17
N GLN A 352 -11.93 -10.88 37.49
CA GLN A 352 -13.03 -10.96 38.42
C GLN A 352 -13.74 -9.60 38.63
N THR A 353 -13.57 -8.64 37.72
CA THR A 353 -14.29 -7.34 37.80
C THR A 353 -15.80 -7.63 37.93
N PRO A 354 -16.49 -7.16 39.00
CA PRO A 354 -17.89 -7.41 39.21
C PRO A 354 -18.77 -6.66 38.19
N ARG A 355 -19.85 -7.31 37.75
CA ARG A 355 -20.84 -6.69 36.88
C ARG A 355 -21.53 -5.54 37.60
N GLN A 356 -21.71 -4.43 36.92
CA GLN A 356 -22.49 -3.27 37.36
C GLN A 356 -23.84 -3.23 36.60
N PRO A 357 -24.90 -2.62 37.18
CA PRO A 357 -26.15 -2.41 36.44
C PRO A 357 -25.93 -1.69 35.11
N GLY A 358 -26.47 -2.23 34.03
CA GLY A 358 -26.32 -1.73 32.67
C GLY A 358 -25.05 -2.15 31.97
N ASP A 359 -24.18 -3.01 32.53
CA ASP A 359 -23.02 -3.58 31.80
C ASP A 359 -23.44 -4.56 30.72
N LEU A 360 -24.58 -5.26 30.92
CA LEU A 360 -25.25 -6.06 29.89
C LEU A 360 -26.68 -5.57 29.79
N GLN A 361 -27.02 -4.85 28.72
CA GLN A 361 -28.34 -4.22 28.59
C GLN A 361 -28.95 -4.55 27.23
N LEU A 362 -30.25 -4.96 27.25
CA LEU A 362 -31.07 -5.06 26.05
C LEU A 362 -32.00 -3.84 25.98
N MET A 363 -31.84 -3.06 24.89
CA MET A 363 -32.62 -1.85 24.65
C MET A 363 -33.65 -2.11 23.54
N GLU A 364 -34.91 -1.85 23.84
CA GLU A 364 -36.04 -2.04 22.93
C GLU A 364 -36.71 -0.70 22.62
N ALA A 365 -37.00 -0.44 21.35
CA ALA A 365 -37.72 0.73 20.89
C ALA A 365 -38.93 0.36 20.01
N ASP A 366 -39.91 1.26 19.93
CA ASP A 366 -41.08 1.02 19.09
C ASP A 366 -40.74 1.11 17.60
N THR A 367 -39.95 2.10 17.19
CA THR A 367 -39.56 2.32 15.79
C THR A 367 -38.05 2.45 15.61
N SER A 368 -37.59 2.29 14.36
CA SER A 368 -36.17 2.47 14.03
C SER A 368 -35.67 3.90 14.34
N ILE A 369 -36.52 4.92 14.18
CA ILE A 369 -36.18 6.31 14.52
C ILE A 369 -36.01 6.46 16.05
N ASP A 370 -36.92 5.85 16.84
CA ASP A 370 -36.85 5.87 18.31
C ASP A 370 -35.60 5.13 18.79
N GLU A 371 -35.25 4.01 18.15
CA GLU A 371 -34.03 3.24 18.45
C GLU A 371 -32.78 4.09 18.21
N ALA A 372 -32.63 4.73 17.03
CA ALA A 372 -31.50 5.57 16.74
C ALA A 372 -31.34 6.72 17.76
N ASN A 373 -32.44 7.37 18.13
CA ASN A 373 -32.45 8.42 19.14
C ASN A 373 -32.14 7.90 20.55
N MET A 374 -32.61 6.71 20.90
CA MET A 374 -32.34 6.05 22.18
C MET A 374 -30.87 5.70 22.30
N VAL A 375 -30.29 5.11 21.25
CA VAL A 375 -28.86 4.79 21.17
C VAL A 375 -28.02 6.06 21.25
N ALA A 376 -28.39 7.13 20.54
CA ALA A 376 -27.67 8.41 20.61
C ALA A 376 -27.67 9.03 22.03
N ARG A 377 -28.80 8.92 22.76
CA ARG A 377 -28.87 9.36 24.18
C ARG A 377 -27.97 8.50 25.07
N GLU A 378 -27.97 7.19 24.88
CA GLU A 378 -27.11 6.28 25.66
C GLU A 378 -25.62 6.50 25.37
N VAL A 379 -25.23 6.67 24.11
CA VAL A 379 -23.85 7.05 23.72
C VAL A 379 -23.43 8.33 24.41
N ARG A 380 -24.29 9.36 24.40
CA ARG A 380 -24.01 10.64 25.10
C ARG A 380 -23.84 10.42 26.60
N ARG A 381 -24.73 9.64 27.23
CA ARG A 381 -24.67 9.33 28.67
C ARG A 381 -23.35 8.64 29.03
N ILE A 382 -22.92 7.63 28.23
CA ILE A 382 -21.66 6.92 28.43
C ILE A 382 -20.48 7.87 28.25
N TYR A 383 -20.51 8.67 27.19
CA TYR A 383 -19.45 9.62 26.85
C TYR A 383 -19.19 10.65 27.97
N GLU A 384 -20.27 11.12 28.61
CA GLU A 384 -20.20 12.07 29.74
C GLU A 384 -19.77 11.40 31.05
N MET A 385 -20.25 10.19 31.29
CA MET A 385 -19.98 9.44 32.53
C MET A 385 -18.57 8.87 32.57
N TYR A 386 -18.00 8.47 31.42
CA TYR A 386 -16.70 7.82 31.31
C TYR A 386 -15.76 8.60 30.38
N PRO A 387 -15.15 9.71 30.86
CA PRO A 387 -14.41 10.66 30.02
C PRO A 387 -13.14 10.10 29.38
N ASN A 388 -12.65 8.94 29.81
CA ASN A 388 -11.42 8.31 29.29
C ASN A 388 -11.70 6.97 28.57
N GLU A 389 -12.97 6.62 28.33
CA GLU A 389 -13.34 5.33 27.76
C GLU A 389 -13.92 5.50 26.36
N SER A 390 -13.68 4.49 25.53
CA SER A 390 -14.15 4.44 24.15
C SER A 390 -15.56 3.82 24.06
N VAL A 391 -16.39 4.36 23.15
CA VAL A 391 -17.73 3.86 22.86
C VAL A 391 -17.83 3.53 21.38
N ALA A 392 -18.32 2.34 21.04
CA ALA A 392 -18.58 1.98 19.66
C ALA A 392 -20.04 1.58 19.44
N VAL A 393 -20.66 2.10 18.40
CA VAL A 393 -21.91 1.59 17.84
C VAL A 393 -21.56 0.71 16.64
N VAL A 394 -21.76 -0.59 16.79
CA VAL A 394 -21.46 -1.60 15.77
C VAL A 394 -22.72 -1.92 15.00
N VAL A 395 -22.68 -1.76 13.68
CA VAL A 395 -23.84 -1.85 12.79
C VAL A 395 -23.66 -2.93 11.72
N ALA A 396 -24.76 -3.44 11.17
CA ALA A 396 -24.72 -4.45 10.11
C ALA A 396 -24.30 -3.87 8.75
N PHE A 397 -24.87 -2.72 8.39
CA PHE A 397 -24.69 -2.09 7.07
C PHE A 397 -24.24 -0.63 7.16
N ASN A 398 -23.68 -0.12 6.06
CA ASN A 398 -23.24 1.28 5.97
C ASN A 398 -24.42 2.27 6.14
N SER A 399 -25.63 1.92 5.64
CA SER A 399 -26.84 2.73 5.83
C SER A 399 -27.20 2.93 7.31
N ASP A 400 -26.98 1.91 8.13
CA ASP A 400 -27.23 1.98 9.56
C ASP A 400 -26.23 2.91 10.27
N ALA A 401 -24.98 2.90 9.79
CA ALA A 401 -23.97 3.84 10.27
C ALA A 401 -24.32 5.29 9.94
N ASP A 402 -24.92 5.54 8.77
CA ASP A 402 -25.41 6.86 8.40
C ASP A 402 -26.57 7.31 9.30
N GLU A 403 -27.49 6.41 9.60
CA GLU A 403 -28.64 6.67 10.49
C GLU A 403 -28.18 7.00 11.92
N VAL A 404 -27.30 6.20 12.49
CA VAL A 404 -26.73 6.43 13.82
C VAL A 404 -25.92 7.72 13.87
N SER A 405 -25.09 7.98 12.86
CA SER A 405 -24.28 9.20 12.76
C SER A 405 -25.18 10.45 12.69
N ALA A 406 -26.27 10.39 11.94
CA ALA A 406 -27.25 11.47 11.89
C ALA A 406 -27.93 11.71 13.25
N ALA A 407 -28.30 10.65 13.98
CA ALA A 407 -28.89 10.74 15.32
C ALA A 407 -27.91 11.29 16.38
N LEU A 408 -26.62 11.01 16.28
CA LEU A 408 -25.57 11.57 17.13
C LEU A 408 -25.40 13.09 16.93
N GLY A 409 -25.70 13.58 15.72
CA GLY A 409 -25.69 15.00 15.38
C GLY A 409 -24.34 15.67 15.61
N THR A 410 -24.28 16.68 16.48
CA THR A 410 -23.04 17.43 16.78
C THR A 410 -22.11 16.75 17.79
N LEU A 411 -22.48 15.61 18.36
CA LEU A 411 -21.62 14.87 19.28
C LEU A 411 -20.38 14.38 18.53
N PRO A 412 -19.14 14.72 18.96
CA PRO A 412 -17.93 14.31 18.28
C PRO A 412 -17.84 12.79 18.17
N HIS A 413 -17.86 12.27 16.94
CA HIS A 413 -17.75 10.84 16.67
C HIS A 413 -17.02 10.57 15.36
N PHE A 414 -16.39 9.40 15.28
CA PHE A 414 -15.71 8.93 14.09
C PHE A 414 -16.51 7.80 13.43
N LYS A 415 -16.96 8.03 12.20
CA LYS A 415 -17.70 7.04 11.42
C LYS A 415 -16.79 6.24 10.53
N ILE A 416 -16.68 4.93 10.77
CA ILE A 416 -15.90 3.97 9.97
C ILE A 416 -16.86 3.18 9.09
N SER A 417 -17.37 3.81 8.06
CA SER A 417 -18.31 3.18 7.14
C SER A 417 -18.31 3.89 5.79
N GLY A 418 -18.76 3.20 4.75
CA GLY A 418 -18.81 3.77 3.40
C GLY A 418 -17.43 3.90 2.75
N VAL A 419 -17.18 5.05 2.11
CA VAL A 419 -15.92 5.35 1.42
C VAL A 419 -14.81 5.57 2.45
N ASP A 420 -13.70 4.88 2.26
CA ASP A 420 -12.51 5.03 3.10
C ASP A 420 -11.92 6.44 2.93
N CYS A 421 -11.56 7.09 4.03
CA CYS A 421 -11.05 8.46 3.98
C CYS A 421 -9.72 8.58 3.20
N PHE A 422 -8.92 7.52 3.14
CA PHE A 422 -7.70 7.49 2.31
C PHE A 422 -8.00 7.47 0.81
N THR A 423 -9.22 7.11 0.40
CA THR A 423 -9.66 7.16 -1.00
C THR A 423 -10.43 8.44 -1.36
N THR A 424 -10.60 9.36 -0.41
CA THR A 424 -11.25 10.65 -0.68
C THR A 424 -10.38 11.54 -1.57
N PRO A 425 -10.97 12.41 -2.41
CA PRO A 425 -10.22 13.28 -3.31
C PRO A 425 -9.15 14.13 -2.62
N ASP A 426 -9.43 14.60 -1.41
CA ASP A 426 -8.54 15.48 -0.64
C ASP A 426 -7.28 14.74 -0.19
N VAL A 427 -7.46 13.54 0.37
CA VAL A 427 -6.33 12.70 0.81
C VAL A 427 -5.55 12.22 -0.40
N ARG A 428 -6.22 11.81 -1.48
CA ARG A 428 -5.57 11.47 -2.73
C ARG A 428 -4.71 12.59 -3.28
N LEU A 429 -5.18 13.84 -3.17
CA LEU A 429 -4.40 15.01 -3.60
C LEU A 429 -3.09 15.14 -2.80
N LEU A 430 -3.14 14.98 -1.47
CA LEU A 430 -1.94 15.01 -0.62
C LEU A 430 -1.00 13.85 -0.92
N LEU A 431 -1.53 12.62 -1.05
CA LEU A 431 -0.73 11.46 -1.37
C LEU A 431 -0.14 11.55 -2.79
N ALA A 432 -0.90 12.11 -3.75
CA ALA A 432 -0.41 12.36 -5.09
C ALA A 432 0.74 13.39 -5.10
N HIS A 433 0.64 14.44 -4.27
CA HIS A 433 1.76 15.38 -4.09
C HIS A 433 3.04 14.67 -3.62
N LEU A 434 2.96 13.86 -2.57
CA LEU A 434 4.12 13.10 -2.10
C LEU A 434 4.66 12.14 -3.16
N ALA A 435 3.76 11.45 -3.88
CA ALA A 435 4.14 10.50 -4.90
C ALA A 435 4.88 11.15 -6.07
N VAL A 436 4.45 12.32 -6.54
CA VAL A 436 5.13 13.03 -7.64
C VAL A 436 6.44 13.69 -7.20
N VAL A 437 6.54 14.09 -5.93
CA VAL A 437 7.79 14.60 -5.35
C VAL A 437 8.84 13.50 -5.22
N GLY A 438 8.41 12.30 -4.80
CA GLY A 438 9.30 11.14 -4.70
C GLY A 438 9.63 10.49 -6.05
N MET A 439 8.72 10.57 -7.03
CA MET A 439 8.86 9.93 -8.34
C MET A 439 8.13 10.72 -9.43
N GLU A 440 8.88 11.51 -10.19
CA GLU A 440 8.33 12.34 -11.27
C GLU A 440 7.61 11.54 -12.38
N GLN A 441 7.94 10.27 -12.56
CA GLN A 441 7.39 9.39 -13.60
C GLN A 441 6.04 8.78 -13.23
N ASN A 442 5.53 9.01 -12.01
CA ASN A 442 4.28 8.44 -11.55
C ASN A 442 3.07 9.06 -12.28
N PHE A 443 2.69 8.44 -13.40
CA PHE A 443 1.59 8.85 -14.28
C PHE A 443 0.26 9.04 -13.53
N ILE A 444 -0.10 8.08 -12.69
CA ILE A 444 -1.39 8.10 -11.97
C ILE A 444 -1.39 9.20 -10.91
N ALA A 445 -0.29 9.40 -10.21
CA ALA A 445 -0.19 10.47 -9.22
C ALA A 445 -0.36 11.86 -9.85
N TRP A 446 0.24 12.11 -11.00
CA TRP A 446 0.01 13.36 -11.74
C TRP A 446 -1.45 13.53 -12.16
N SER A 447 -2.11 12.45 -12.61
CA SER A 447 -3.53 12.50 -12.97
C SER A 447 -4.42 12.83 -11.77
N HIS A 448 -4.17 12.21 -10.61
CA HIS A 448 -4.87 12.51 -9.37
C HIS A 448 -4.63 13.95 -8.90
N LEU A 449 -3.40 14.43 -9.02
CA LEU A 449 -3.03 15.80 -8.67
C LEU A 449 -3.81 16.81 -9.52
N LEU A 450 -3.84 16.64 -10.84
CA LEU A 450 -4.57 17.54 -11.75
C LEU A 450 -6.09 17.56 -11.48
N THR A 451 -6.66 16.40 -11.14
CA THR A 451 -8.07 16.30 -10.77
C THR A 451 -8.32 16.94 -9.40
N GLY A 452 -7.48 16.64 -8.41
CA GLY A 452 -7.57 17.19 -7.05
C GLY A 452 -7.43 18.70 -7.02
N LEU A 453 -6.53 19.27 -7.83
CA LEU A 453 -6.39 20.72 -8.04
C LEU A 453 -7.54 21.33 -8.87
N ARG A 454 -8.50 20.51 -9.27
CA ARG A 454 -9.66 20.91 -10.13
C ARG A 454 -9.23 21.61 -11.43
N ILE A 455 -8.09 21.22 -11.97
CA ILE A 455 -7.65 21.64 -13.31
C ILE A 455 -8.51 20.96 -14.35
N TYR A 456 -8.76 19.66 -14.14
CA TYR A 456 -9.76 18.89 -14.87
C TYR A 456 -10.88 18.43 -13.92
N SER A 457 -12.08 18.24 -14.48
CA SER A 457 -13.26 17.82 -13.74
C SER A 457 -13.39 16.31 -13.57
N SER A 458 -12.59 15.54 -14.30
CA SER A 458 -12.60 14.07 -14.27
C SER A 458 -11.19 13.48 -14.31
N ASN A 459 -11.03 12.31 -13.71
CA ASN A 459 -9.77 11.55 -13.78
C ASN A 459 -9.45 11.11 -15.22
N SER A 460 -10.46 10.81 -16.02
CA SER A 460 -10.31 10.49 -17.43
C SER A 460 -9.61 11.60 -18.22
N ALA A 461 -10.10 12.84 -18.11
CA ALA A 461 -9.49 13.98 -18.80
C ALA A 461 -8.06 14.24 -18.30
N SER A 462 -7.82 14.12 -17.00
CA SER A 462 -6.48 14.24 -16.41
C SER A 462 -5.53 13.16 -16.95
N ARG A 463 -5.96 11.89 -17.00
CA ARG A 463 -5.15 10.80 -17.56
C ARG A 463 -4.83 11.02 -19.04
N GLN A 464 -5.80 11.47 -19.85
CA GLN A 464 -5.57 11.76 -21.26
C GLN A 464 -4.54 12.87 -21.44
N PHE A 465 -4.60 13.92 -20.64
CA PHE A 465 -3.64 15.01 -20.69
C PHE A 465 -2.23 14.54 -20.31
N VAL A 466 -2.07 13.83 -19.18
CA VAL A 466 -0.77 13.31 -18.73
C VAL A 466 -0.19 12.32 -19.75
N ARG A 467 -1.04 11.45 -20.32
CA ARG A 467 -0.59 10.55 -21.40
C ARG A 467 -0.10 11.32 -22.63
N GLY A 468 -0.84 12.33 -23.06
CA GLY A 468 -0.42 13.19 -24.19
C GLY A 468 0.94 13.84 -23.96
N MET A 469 1.26 14.21 -22.73
CA MET A 469 2.59 14.71 -22.36
C MET A 469 3.66 13.59 -22.47
N MET A 470 3.41 12.43 -21.86
CA MET A 470 4.35 11.31 -21.86
C MET A 470 4.65 10.80 -23.29
N GLU A 471 3.66 10.72 -24.17
CA GLU A 471 3.82 10.35 -25.60
C GLU A 471 4.71 11.33 -26.37
N LEU A 472 4.83 12.54 -25.86
CA LEU A 472 5.70 13.60 -26.42
C LEU A 472 6.98 13.80 -25.59
N SER A 473 7.30 12.92 -24.67
CA SER A 473 8.48 13.03 -23.80
C SER A 473 8.51 14.31 -22.95
N ILE A 474 7.33 14.81 -22.51
CA ILE A 474 7.18 15.97 -21.63
C ILE A 474 6.96 15.46 -20.22
N SER A 475 7.70 15.96 -19.24
CA SER A 475 7.41 15.81 -17.82
C SER A 475 6.45 16.91 -17.34
N PRO A 476 5.46 16.63 -16.47
CA PRO A 476 4.71 17.71 -15.83
C PRO A 476 5.58 18.73 -15.06
N VAL A 477 6.75 18.31 -14.61
CA VAL A 477 7.74 19.17 -13.94
C VAL A 477 8.30 20.22 -14.88
N ASP A 478 8.34 19.95 -16.20
CA ASP A 478 8.76 20.93 -17.19
C ASP A 478 7.94 22.22 -17.10
N PHE A 479 6.64 22.11 -16.82
CA PHE A 479 5.76 23.27 -16.66
C PHE A 479 5.98 24.04 -15.35
N ILE A 480 6.65 23.45 -14.39
CA ILE A 480 7.03 24.09 -13.13
C ILE A 480 8.36 24.83 -13.31
N ASP A 481 9.30 24.21 -13.97
CA ASP A 481 10.68 24.70 -14.12
C ASP A 481 10.84 25.68 -15.28
N TYR A 482 10.15 25.46 -16.39
CA TYR A 482 10.31 26.25 -17.61
C TYR A 482 9.00 26.98 -17.96
N ALA A 483 9.11 28.19 -18.47
CA ALA A 483 7.92 28.96 -18.87
C ALA A 483 7.31 28.44 -20.17
N ASP A 484 8.12 28.36 -21.21
CA ASP A 484 7.73 28.01 -22.58
C ASP A 484 8.72 27.01 -23.21
N SER A 485 9.32 26.15 -22.38
CA SER A 485 10.33 25.18 -22.77
C SER A 485 10.07 23.83 -22.12
N THR A 486 10.88 22.84 -22.40
CA THR A 486 10.88 21.51 -21.80
C THR A 486 12.29 21.10 -21.42
N TYR A 487 12.43 20.12 -20.53
CA TYR A 487 13.73 19.53 -20.19
C TYR A 487 14.49 19.05 -21.43
N ILE A 488 13.78 18.45 -22.39
CA ILE A 488 14.31 18.00 -23.66
C ILE A 488 14.82 19.18 -24.51
N ALA A 489 14.04 20.26 -24.60
CA ALA A 489 14.42 21.45 -25.36
C ALA A 489 15.63 22.14 -24.73
N GLU A 490 15.69 22.26 -23.40
CA GLU A 490 16.84 22.82 -22.68
C GLU A 490 18.11 21.96 -22.86
N PHE A 491 17.94 20.62 -22.86
CA PHE A 491 19.07 19.71 -23.16
C PHE A 491 19.60 19.91 -24.58
N ILE A 492 18.75 20.01 -25.60
CA ILE A 492 19.16 20.28 -26.97
C ILE A 492 19.93 21.61 -27.04
N ASN A 493 19.37 22.64 -26.42
CA ASN A 493 20.01 23.96 -26.39
C ASN A 493 21.40 23.91 -25.74
N ALA A 494 21.51 23.24 -24.59
CA ALA A 494 22.79 23.06 -23.90
C ALA A 494 23.80 22.29 -24.76
N TYR A 495 23.39 21.21 -25.42
CA TYR A 495 24.23 20.39 -26.26
C TYR A 495 24.74 21.14 -27.53
N GLU A 496 23.92 22.01 -28.12
CA GLU A 496 24.24 22.76 -29.33
C GLU A 496 25.01 24.05 -29.07
N GLN A 497 24.72 24.76 -27.96
CA GLN A 497 25.22 26.11 -27.70
C GLN A 497 26.35 26.15 -26.69
N SER A 498 26.61 25.10 -25.92
CA SER A 498 27.65 25.05 -24.88
C SER A 498 28.42 23.73 -24.92
N ASP A 499 29.60 23.72 -24.26
CA ASP A 499 30.25 22.46 -23.94
C ASP A 499 29.47 21.75 -22.82
N VAL A 500 29.42 20.43 -22.87
CA VAL A 500 28.81 19.59 -21.86
C VAL A 500 29.88 18.79 -21.14
N VAL A 501 29.94 18.91 -19.81
CA VAL A 501 30.81 18.09 -18.97
C VAL A 501 30.03 16.88 -18.53
N VAL A 502 30.38 15.70 -19.04
CA VAL A 502 29.87 14.41 -18.56
C VAL A 502 30.76 14.00 -17.40
N PHE A 503 30.19 13.77 -16.23
CA PHE A 503 30.92 13.45 -14.99
C PHE A 503 30.29 12.31 -14.22
N ASP A 504 31.13 11.69 -13.41
CA ASP A 504 30.76 10.59 -12.52
C ASP A 504 31.64 10.66 -11.27
N THR A 505 31.13 10.19 -10.11
CA THR A 505 31.83 10.20 -8.82
C THR A 505 31.86 8.84 -8.17
N GLU A 506 33.08 8.48 -7.66
CA GLU A 506 33.20 7.33 -6.76
C GLU A 506 33.30 7.79 -5.31
N THR A 507 32.76 7.01 -4.39
CA THR A 507 32.54 7.45 -3.02
C THR A 507 32.86 6.36 -1.98
N THR A 508 32.97 6.77 -0.70
CA THR A 508 33.19 5.83 0.41
C THR A 508 31.94 5.06 0.82
N GLY A 509 30.77 5.39 0.29
CA GLY A 509 29.47 4.74 0.56
C GLY A 509 28.32 5.48 -0.08
N LEU A 510 27.09 5.07 0.24
CA LEU A 510 25.88 5.57 -0.44
C LEU A 510 25.21 6.79 0.23
N SER A 511 25.71 7.23 1.40
CA SER A 511 25.14 8.38 2.10
C SER A 511 25.65 9.72 1.51
N ILE A 512 24.79 10.39 0.78
CA ILE A 512 25.11 11.74 0.22
C ILE A 512 25.51 12.74 1.31
N PHE A 513 25.08 12.52 2.56
CA PHE A 513 25.35 13.43 3.69
C PHE A 513 26.66 13.14 4.39
N ASN A 514 27.03 11.88 4.52
CA ASN A 514 28.14 11.47 5.36
C ASN A 514 29.38 11.01 4.58
N ASP A 515 29.19 10.43 3.40
CA ASP A 515 30.29 9.84 2.66
C ASP A 515 31.13 10.87 1.90
N ASP A 516 32.37 10.49 1.63
CA ASP A 516 33.31 11.33 0.92
C ASP A 516 33.39 10.91 -0.55
N VAL A 517 33.55 11.89 -1.42
CA VAL A 517 33.95 11.67 -2.82
C VAL A 517 35.43 11.33 -2.85
N VAL A 518 35.79 10.19 -3.44
CA VAL A 518 37.18 9.70 -3.53
C VAL A 518 37.74 9.76 -4.95
N GLN A 519 36.86 9.84 -5.97
CA GLN A 519 37.24 10.08 -7.34
C GLN A 519 36.20 10.99 -8.02
N ILE A 520 36.67 11.92 -8.81
CA ILE A 520 35.87 12.70 -9.76
C ILE A 520 36.45 12.47 -11.12
N ALA A 521 35.70 11.81 -12.00
CA ALA A 521 36.04 11.67 -13.38
C ALA A 521 35.11 12.51 -14.24
N ALA A 522 35.61 13.15 -15.28
CA ALA A 522 34.85 14.02 -16.17
C ALA A 522 35.45 14.12 -17.55
N VAL A 523 34.59 14.23 -18.57
CA VAL A 523 35.01 14.58 -19.94
C VAL A 523 34.21 15.78 -20.40
N LYS A 524 34.92 16.74 -21.01
CA LYS A 524 34.29 17.89 -21.66
C LYS A 524 34.02 17.53 -23.12
N VAL A 525 32.78 17.70 -23.52
CA VAL A 525 32.25 17.25 -24.82
C VAL A 525 31.70 18.45 -25.57
N ARG A 526 32.12 18.62 -26.81
CA ARG A 526 31.56 19.60 -27.75
C ARG A 526 30.92 18.88 -28.91
N GLN A 527 29.63 19.01 -29.07
CA GLN A 527 28.86 18.36 -30.15
C GLN A 527 29.19 16.86 -30.30
N GLY A 528 29.21 16.14 -29.20
CA GLY A 528 29.49 14.71 -29.15
C GLY A 528 30.99 14.33 -29.13
N ARG A 529 31.93 15.23 -29.37
CA ARG A 529 33.38 14.96 -29.39
C ARG A 529 34.04 15.35 -28.06
N VAL A 530 34.82 14.44 -27.49
CA VAL A 530 35.65 14.74 -26.33
C VAL A 530 36.74 15.74 -26.71
N ILE A 531 36.85 16.82 -25.93
CA ILE A 531 37.86 17.89 -26.14
C ILE A 531 38.83 18.00 -24.96
N GLU A 532 38.44 17.54 -23.76
CA GLU A 532 39.28 17.61 -22.57
C GLU A 532 38.81 16.54 -21.57
N GLU A 533 39.74 15.99 -20.81
CA GLU A 533 39.46 14.95 -19.81
C GLU A 533 40.00 15.35 -18.44
N LEU A 534 39.32 14.97 -17.37
CA LEU A 534 39.72 15.20 -16.00
C LEU A 534 39.50 13.92 -15.19
N ASN A 535 40.54 13.50 -14.43
CA ASN A 535 40.41 12.39 -13.49
C ASN A 535 41.16 12.77 -12.21
N LEU A 536 40.45 12.92 -11.10
CA LEU A 536 40.96 13.39 -9.82
C LEU A 536 40.72 12.34 -8.74
N PHE A 537 41.78 11.95 -8.04
CA PHE A 537 41.69 11.11 -6.85
C PHE A 537 41.83 11.98 -5.60
N ILE A 538 40.98 11.73 -4.60
CA ILE A 538 40.79 12.59 -3.43
C ILE A 538 41.13 11.80 -2.15
N GLU A 539 41.95 12.40 -1.30
CA GLU A 539 42.28 11.80 -0.01
C GLU A 539 41.06 11.72 0.91
N THR A 540 40.91 10.60 1.62
CA THR A 540 39.84 10.40 2.62
C THR A 540 40.39 9.68 3.83
N GLN A 541 39.75 9.95 5.01
CA GLN A 541 39.99 9.20 6.24
C GLN A 541 39.00 8.05 6.45
N ARG A 542 38.02 7.94 5.53
CA ARG A 542 36.97 6.91 5.59
C ARG A 542 37.41 5.66 4.83
N PRO A 543 37.02 4.45 5.27
CA PRO A 543 37.30 3.23 4.52
C PRO A 543 36.54 3.24 3.19
N ILE A 544 37.21 2.86 2.11
CA ILE A 544 36.59 2.58 0.83
C ILE A 544 36.08 1.14 0.86
N PRO A 545 34.81 0.86 0.48
CA PRO A 545 34.27 -0.49 0.50
C PRO A 545 35.08 -1.45 -0.36
N GLU A 546 35.44 -2.62 0.20
CA GLU A 546 36.16 -3.67 -0.55
C GLU A 546 35.29 -4.36 -1.60
N MET A 547 33.97 -4.33 -1.40
CA MET A 547 32.99 -4.98 -2.25
C MET A 547 31.90 -3.97 -2.69
N LEU A 548 31.47 -4.08 -3.94
CA LEU A 548 30.28 -3.41 -4.50
C LEU A 548 29.20 -4.48 -4.73
N GLY A 549 28.36 -4.70 -3.71
CA GLY A 549 27.48 -5.88 -3.67
C GLY A 549 28.32 -7.15 -3.61
N ASP A 550 28.19 -8.05 -4.59
CA ASP A 550 28.89 -9.33 -4.67
C ASP A 550 30.21 -9.26 -5.48
N VAL A 551 30.60 -8.07 -5.96
CA VAL A 551 31.77 -7.89 -6.84
C VAL A 551 32.87 -7.12 -6.09
N PRO A 552 34.17 -7.54 -6.17
CA PRO A 552 35.26 -6.74 -5.66
C PRO A 552 35.29 -5.35 -6.27
N ASN A 553 35.56 -4.35 -5.44
CA ASN A 553 35.61 -2.96 -5.87
C ASN A 553 36.88 -2.68 -6.69
N PRO A 554 36.76 -2.43 -7.99
CA PRO A 554 37.93 -2.19 -8.86
C PRO A 554 38.68 -0.88 -8.56
N LEU A 555 37.97 0.06 -7.91
CA LEU A 555 38.53 1.37 -7.53
C LEU A 555 39.74 1.24 -6.58
N ILE A 556 39.79 0.26 -5.70
CA ILE A 556 40.81 0.13 -4.63
C ILE A 556 42.23 0.06 -5.22
N GLU A 557 42.42 -0.76 -6.26
CA GLU A 557 43.71 -0.89 -6.90
C GLU A 557 44.13 0.40 -7.65
N GLU A 558 43.19 1.03 -8.30
CA GLU A 558 43.44 2.26 -9.04
C GLU A 558 43.73 3.41 -8.07
N TYR A 559 42.93 3.56 -7.04
CA TYR A 559 43.09 4.58 -6.00
C TYR A 559 44.47 4.49 -5.33
N ALA A 560 44.95 3.29 -5.00
CA ALA A 560 46.24 3.10 -4.34
C ALA A 560 47.45 3.52 -5.22
N ARG A 561 47.30 3.59 -6.55
CA ARG A 561 48.38 3.90 -7.49
C ARG A 561 48.44 5.37 -7.91
N GLN A 562 47.36 6.13 -7.64
CA GLN A 562 47.27 7.51 -8.11
C GLN A 562 47.65 8.54 -7.04
N PRO A 563 48.11 9.73 -7.43
CA PRO A 563 48.31 10.81 -6.48
C PRO A 563 46.96 11.38 -6.02
N HIS A 564 46.84 11.62 -4.71
CA HIS A 564 45.63 12.16 -4.12
C HIS A 564 45.71 13.65 -3.90
N LEU A 565 44.63 14.35 -4.12
CA LEU A 565 44.43 15.75 -3.83
C LEU A 565 43.65 15.95 -2.55
N THR A 566 43.78 17.12 -1.93
CA THR A 566 42.82 17.48 -0.86
C THR A 566 41.41 17.62 -1.47
N ALA A 567 40.37 17.34 -0.69
CA ALA A 567 39.01 17.50 -1.15
C ALA A 567 38.72 18.92 -1.65
N ALA A 568 39.24 19.95 -0.99
CA ALA A 568 39.07 21.33 -1.38
C ALA A 568 39.72 21.64 -2.76
N ASP A 569 40.93 21.13 -3.00
CA ASP A 569 41.64 21.36 -4.26
C ASP A 569 40.98 20.61 -5.42
N ALA A 570 40.53 19.37 -5.19
CA ALA A 570 39.86 18.57 -6.20
C ALA A 570 38.51 19.20 -6.62
N LEU A 571 37.71 19.60 -5.64
CA LEU A 571 36.43 20.28 -5.88
C LEU A 571 36.62 21.61 -6.63
N GLN A 572 37.66 22.39 -6.28
CA GLN A 572 37.99 23.64 -6.99
C GLN A 572 38.42 23.34 -8.45
N ARG A 573 39.25 22.31 -8.66
CA ARG A 573 39.70 21.95 -10.03
C ARG A 573 38.53 21.47 -10.90
N PHE A 574 37.58 20.71 -10.33
CA PHE A 574 36.35 20.33 -11.04
C PHE A 574 35.54 21.57 -11.42
N CYS A 575 35.36 22.50 -10.49
CA CYS A 575 34.61 23.73 -10.77
C CYS A 575 35.27 24.58 -11.84
N ASP A 576 36.61 24.66 -11.85
CA ASP A 576 37.35 25.39 -12.88
C ASP A 576 37.29 24.70 -14.25
N PHE A 577 37.35 23.35 -14.27
CA PHE A 577 37.21 22.55 -15.49
C PHE A 577 35.81 22.68 -16.10
N ALA A 578 34.76 22.63 -15.31
CA ALA A 578 33.37 22.66 -15.77
C ALA A 578 32.78 24.09 -15.87
N ARG A 579 33.60 25.13 -15.64
CA ARG A 579 33.12 26.51 -15.62
C ARG A 579 32.53 26.95 -16.97
N GLY A 580 31.26 27.40 -16.91
CA GLY A 580 30.54 27.86 -18.10
C GLY A 580 30.03 26.72 -19.01
N CYS A 581 30.21 25.48 -18.60
CA CYS A 581 29.69 24.33 -19.31
C CYS A 581 28.36 23.86 -18.66
N ALA A 582 27.53 23.19 -19.42
CA ALA A 582 26.45 22.37 -18.85
C ALA A 582 27.07 21.09 -18.24
N ILE A 583 26.45 20.54 -17.19
CA ILE A 583 26.89 19.28 -16.59
C ILE A 583 25.84 18.20 -16.80
N LEU A 584 26.28 16.95 -17.00
CA LEU A 584 25.48 15.78 -17.24
C LEU A 584 26.10 14.55 -16.57
N GLY A 585 25.29 13.68 -15.98
CA GLY A 585 25.71 12.38 -15.46
C GLY A 585 24.66 11.30 -15.79
N HIS A 586 24.88 10.08 -15.36
CA HIS A 586 23.87 9.02 -15.38
C HIS A 586 23.39 8.76 -13.96
N ASN A 587 22.10 8.96 -13.69
CA ASN A 587 21.57 9.07 -12.32
C ASN A 587 22.21 10.23 -11.55
N ALA A 588 22.42 11.32 -12.28
CA ALA A 588 23.24 12.47 -11.88
C ALA A 588 22.78 13.14 -10.56
N THR A 589 21.58 12.84 -10.09
CA THR A 589 21.07 13.39 -8.82
C THR A 589 21.95 12.97 -7.64
N TYR A 590 22.41 11.72 -7.59
CA TYR A 590 23.30 11.25 -6.54
C TYR A 590 24.63 12.00 -6.57
N ASP A 591 25.30 12.03 -7.73
CA ASP A 591 26.60 12.70 -7.92
C ASP A 591 26.51 14.19 -7.61
N TYR A 592 25.45 14.84 -8.06
CA TYR A 592 25.20 16.25 -7.79
C TYR A 592 25.05 16.52 -6.30
N GLN A 593 24.27 15.70 -5.58
CA GLN A 593 24.01 15.91 -4.16
C GLN A 593 25.23 15.58 -3.30
N ILE A 594 25.93 14.47 -3.56
CA ILE A 594 27.15 14.16 -2.79
C ILE A 594 28.26 15.19 -3.02
N MET A 595 28.41 15.69 -4.24
CA MET A 595 29.31 16.83 -4.54
C MET A 595 28.90 18.08 -3.78
N ALA A 596 27.60 18.41 -3.74
CA ALA A 596 27.10 19.57 -3.01
C ALA A 596 27.40 19.49 -1.51
N HIS A 597 27.18 18.32 -0.89
CA HIS A 597 27.48 18.11 0.54
C HIS A 597 28.99 18.06 0.82
N ASN A 598 29.80 17.51 -0.08
CA ASN A 598 31.26 17.56 0.04
C ASN A 598 31.79 19.00 -0.11
N MET A 599 31.24 19.79 -1.03
CA MET A 599 31.57 21.22 -1.12
C MET A 599 31.24 21.97 0.19
N GLN A 600 30.05 21.69 0.76
CA GLN A 600 29.65 22.31 2.02
C GLN A 600 30.64 21.97 3.16
N ARG A 601 31.18 20.74 3.20
CA ARG A 601 32.11 20.28 4.24
C ARG A 601 33.53 20.76 4.03
N TYR A 602 34.03 20.71 2.80
CA TYR A 602 35.45 20.87 2.50
C TYR A 602 35.80 22.15 1.75
N ALA A 603 34.83 22.73 1.02
CA ALA A 603 35.03 23.95 0.21
C ALA A 603 33.78 24.86 0.26
N PRO A 604 33.39 25.41 1.41
CA PRO A 604 32.10 26.11 1.61
C PRO A 604 31.94 27.39 0.77
N HIS A 605 32.97 27.87 0.13
CA HIS A 605 32.90 28.98 -0.82
C HIS A 605 32.38 28.55 -2.21
N LEU A 606 32.38 27.24 -2.50
CA LEU A 606 31.78 26.63 -3.70
C LEU A 606 30.34 26.21 -3.44
N SER A 607 29.54 26.16 -4.49
CA SER A 607 28.15 25.66 -4.38
C SER A 607 27.72 25.11 -5.74
N MET A 608 27.36 23.85 -5.79
CA MET A 608 26.75 23.22 -6.97
C MET A 608 25.51 24.00 -7.43
N GLN A 609 24.67 24.39 -6.52
CA GLN A 609 23.41 25.09 -6.82
C GLN A 609 23.59 26.48 -7.41
N ARG A 610 24.70 27.17 -7.07
CA ARG A 610 25.02 28.48 -7.65
C ARG A 610 25.70 28.35 -9.03
N LEU A 611 26.53 27.33 -9.18
CA LEU A 611 27.31 27.12 -10.42
C LEU A 611 26.45 26.44 -11.49
N TRP A 612 25.66 25.43 -11.08
CA TRP A 612 24.81 24.65 -11.96
C TRP A 612 23.40 24.50 -11.32
N PRO A 613 22.54 25.53 -11.37
CA PRO A 613 21.18 25.46 -10.87
C PRO A 613 20.34 24.46 -11.67
N VAL A 614 20.77 24.12 -12.87
CA VAL A 614 20.21 23.08 -13.74
C VAL A 614 21.34 22.12 -14.13
N TYR A 615 21.08 20.85 -14.04
CA TYR A 615 21.96 19.78 -14.53
C TYR A 615 21.13 18.78 -15.35
N PHE A 616 21.82 18.05 -16.23
CA PHE A 616 21.19 17.04 -17.05
C PHE A 616 21.50 15.65 -16.53
N ASP A 617 20.52 14.75 -16.69
CA ASP A 617 20.60 13.36 -16.28
C ASP A 617 20.23 12.47 -17.47
N SER A 618 21.19 11.66 -17.92
CA SER A 618 20.98 10.73 -19.03
C SER A 618 19.95 9.64 -18.69
N LEU A 619 19.77 9.31 -17.42
CA LEU A 619 18.70 8.45 -16.95
C LEU A 619 17.32 9.09 -17.16
N LYS A 620 17.15 10.37 -16.77
CA LYS A 620 15.92 11.13 -17.02
C LYS A 620 15.62 11.28 -18.50
N LEU A 621 16.66 11.59 -19.32
CA LEU A 621 16.53 11.64 -20.77
C LEU A 621 16.08 10.30 -21.35
N ALA A 622 16.72 9.21 -20.94
CA ALA A 622 16.35 7.86 -21.39
C ALA A 622 14.90 7.49 -20.98
N ARG A 623 14.48 7.80 -19.77
CA ARG A 623 13.10 7.56 -19.30
C ARG A 623 12.06 8.36 -20.11
N LEU A 624 12.36 9.60 -20.47
CA LEU A 624 11.45 10.43 -21.27
C LEU A 624 11.38 9.99 -22.74
N LEU A 625 12.54 9.69 -23.36
CA LEU A 625 12.63 9.36 -24.78
C LEU A 625 12.32 7.88 -25.07
N HIS A 626 12.59 6.99 -24.12
CA HIS A 626 12.40 5.54 -24.24
C HIS A 626 11.60 4.97 -23.06
N PRO A 627 10.34 5.37 -22.84
CA PRO A 627 9.57 5.05 -21.61
C PRO A 627 9.22 3.56 -21.45
N ARG A 628 9.59 2.69 -22.42
CA ARG A 628 9.23 1.26 -22.41
C ARG A 628 10.45 0.33 -22.25
N GLN A 629 11.56 0.83 -21.74
CA GLN A 629 12.72 -0.03 -21.47
C GLN A 629 12.49 -0.87 -20.22
N LYS A 630 12.97 -2.11 -20.24
CA LYS A 630 12.84 -3.04 -19.10
C LYS A 630 13.70 -2.64 -17.91
N SER A 631 14.84 -2.02 -18.18
CA SER A 631 15.79 -1.53 -17.20
C SER A 631 16.44 -0.25 -17.73
N TYR A 632 16.70 0.67 -16.82
CA TYR A 632 17.36 1.95 -17.10
C TYR A 632 18.78 2.00 -16.50
N LYS A 633 19.31 0.87 -16.03
CA LYS A 633 20.74 0.79 -15.65
C LYS A 633 21.58 1.02 -16.89
N LEU A 634 22.66 1.78 -16.76
CA LEU A 634 23.50 2.18 -17.90
C LEU A 634 23.91 0.99 -18.79
N LYS A 635 24.41 -0.08 -18.18
CA LYS A 635 24.79 -1.32 -18.89
C LYS A 635 23.65 -1.93 -19.72
N ASP A 636 22.43 -1.90 -19.18
CA ASP A 636 21.27 -2.49 -19.83
C ASP A 636 20.76 -1.60 -20.97
N LEU A 637 20.84 -0.26 -20.81
CA LEU A 637 20.52 0.71 -21.86
C LEU A 637 21.49 0.60 -23.03
N LEU A 638 22.79 0.44 -22.78
CA LEU A 638 23.77 0.23 -23.85
C LEU A 638 23.42 -0.98 -24.72
N VAL A 639 23.05 -2.10 -24.08
CA VAL A 639 22.64 -3.33 -24.78
C VAL A 639 21.31 -3.14 -25.51
N GLN A 640 20.29 -2.62 -24.83
CA GLN A 640 18.94 -2.47 -25.38
C GLN A 640 18.88 -1.49 -26.55
N LEU A 641 19.67 -0.42 -26.49
CA LEU A 641 19.74 0.62 -27.52
C LEU A 641 20.89 0.39 -28.52
N GLN A 642 21.64 -0.70 -28.37
CA GLN A 642 22.79 -1.07 -29.25
C GLN A 642 23.83 0.04 -29.32
N LEU A 643 24.20 0.60 -28.17
CA LEU A 643 25.18 1.69 -28.08
C LEU A 643 26.57 1.14 -27.75
N GLU A 644 27.59 1.90 -28.15
CA GLU A 644 29.00 1.62 -27.81
C GLU A 644 29.28 2.06 -26.36
N GLY A 645 30.12 1.28 -25.66
CA GLY A 645 30.56 1.55 -24.31
C GLY A 645 30.51 0.32 -23.40
N GLN A 646 31.19 0.39 -22.27
CA GLN A 646 31.19 -0.60 -21.22
C GLN A 646 30.92 0.11 -19.91
N ASN A 647 30.12 -0.51 -19.05
CA ASN A 647 29.94 -0.11 -17.65
C ASN A 647 30.73 -1.09 -16.80
N SER A 648 31.93 -0.71 -16.37
CA SER A 648 32.89 -1.57 -15.67
C SER A 648 33.00 -1.23 -14.16
N HIS A 649 32.22 -0.27 -13.66
CA HIS A 649 32.43 0.37 -12.35
C HIS A 649 33.82 1.02 -12.21
N LEU A 650 34.36 1.49 -13.33
CA LEU A 650 35.48 2.42 -13.40
C LEU A 650 34.92 3.70 -13.97
N ALA A 651 35.06 4.80 -13.29
CA ALA A 651 34.41 6.07 -13.63
C ALA A 651 34.73 6.53 -15.08
N ASN A 652 35.88 6.24 -15.62
CA ASN A 652 36.25 6.58 -17.01
C ASN A 652 35.40 5.81 -18.04
N ASP A 653 35.16 4.51 -17.83
CA ASP A 653 34.36 3.70 -18.76
C ASP A 653 32.88 4.12 -18.67
N ASP A 654 32.41 4.40 -17.48
CA ASP A 654 31.02 4.79 -17.21
C ASP A 654 30.71 6.15 -17.81
N ILE A 655 31.64 7.10 -17.78
CA ILE A 655 31.53 8.39 -18.46
C ILE A 655 31.42 8.23 -19.96
N MET A 656 32.26 7.39 -20.58
CA MET A 656 32.22 7.16 -22.02
C MET A 656 30.92 6.46 -22.46
N ALA A 657 30.41 5.55 -21.65
CA ALA A 657 29.11 4.94 -21.85
C ALA A 657 27.97 5.98 -21.72
N THR A 658 28.04 6.83 -20.70
CA THR A 658 27.09 7.93 -20.49
C THR A 658 27.13 8.94 -21.65
N ARG A 659 28.30 9.27 -22.18
CA ARG A 659 28.44 10.11 -23.38
C ARG A 659 27.77 9.47 -24.60
N SER A 660 27.93 8.16 -24.82
CA SER A 660 27.28 7.46 -25.94
C SER A 660 25.76 7.53 -25.80
N LEU A 661 25.20 7.31 -24.60
CA LEU A 661 23.78 7.48 -24.31
C LEU A 661 23.32 8.93 -24.50
N MET A 662 24.12 9.94 -24.09
CA MET A 662 23.80 11.35 -24.27
C MET A 662 23.64 11.71 -25.76
N ILE A 663 24.55 11.24 -26.62
CA ILE A 663 24.49 11.48 -28.07
C ILE A 663 23.23 10.84 -28.66
N HIS A 664 22.95 9.61 -28.32
CA HIS A 664 21.74 8.92 -28.77
C HIS A 664 20.46 9.67 -28.32
N CYS A 665 20.42 10.11 -27.03
CA CYS A 665 19.29 10.89 -26.52
C CYS A 665 19.13 12.22 -27.25
N TYR A 666 20.25 12.90 -27.65
CA TYR A 666 20.18 14.12 -28.44
C TYR A 666 19.54 13.88 -29.81
N ASP A 667 19.93 12.83 -30.52
CA ASP A 667 19.36 12.49 -31.82
C ASP A 667 17.86 12.19 -31.73
N CYS A 668 17.44 11.46 -30.70
CA CYS A 668 16.03 11.18 -30.42
C CYS A 668 15.25 12.45 -30.05
N ALA A 669 15.82 13.30 -29.20
CA ALA A 669 15.23 14.54 -28.70
C ALA A 669 14.85 15.50 -29.84
N ARG A 670 15.73 15.65 -30.85
CA ARG A 670 15.47 16.49 -32.03
C ARG A 670 14.19 16.08 -32.78
N SER A 671 13.84 14.82 -32.76
CA SER A 671 12.65 14.32 -33.45
C SER A 671 11.32 14.67 -32.74
N VAL A 672 11.35 14.99 -31.43
CA VAL A 672 10.14 15.22 -30.62
C VAL A 672 9.90 16.68 -30.25
N VAL A 673 10.96 17.52 -30.20
CA VAL A 673 10.89 18.89 -29.67
C VAL A 673 9.86 19.78 -30.38
N GLY A 674 9.72 19.69 -31.69
CA GLY A 674 8.73 20.47 -32.44
C GLY A 674 7.29 20.17 -31.99
N ARG A 675 6.98 18.89 -31.78
CA ARG A 675 5.64 18.48 -31.29
C ARG A 675 5.41 18.88 -29.84
N GLN A 676 6.46 18.95 -29.02
CA GLN A 676 6.37 19.44 -27.64
C GLN A 676 5.92 20.90 -27.62
N MET A 677 6.54 21.74 -28.46
CA MET A 677 6.17 23.17 -28.56
C MET A 677 4.73 23.37 -29.01
N GLU A 678 4.26 22.57 -29.98
CA GLU A 678 2.85 22.58 -30.41
C GLU A 678 1.90 22.18 -29.28
N PHE A 679 2.28 21.18 -28.46
CA PHE A 679 1.49 20.76 -27.31
C PHE A 679 1.41 21.86 -26.26
N ILE A 680 2.53 22.49 -25.90
CA ILE A 680 2.57 23.60 -24.94
C ILE A 680 1.67 24.74 -25.41
N HIS A 681 1.79 25.16 -26.65
CA HIS A 681 0.98 26.23 -27.20
C HIS A 681 -0.53 25.90 -27.17
N ARG A 682 -0.91 24.67 -27.53
CA ARG A 682 -2.31 24.19 -27.49
C ARG A 682 -2.89 24.20 -26.09
N HIS A 683 -2.10 23.88 -25.09
CA HIS A 683 -2.53 23.72 -23.69
C HIS A 683 -2.09 24.85 -22.76
N GLN A 684 -1.65 25.98 -23.30
CA GLN A 684 -1.08 27.10 -22.54
C GLN A 684 -1.91 27.50 -21.32
N LYS A 685 -3.22 27.67 -21.46
CA LYS A 685 -4.11 28.06 -20.33
C LYS A 685 -4.14 27.03 -19.20
N VAL A 686 -4.07 25.76 -19.53
CA VAL A 686 -4.05 24.65 -18.55
C VAL A 686 -2.73 24.66 -17.82
N ILE A 687 -1.62 24.82 -18.55
CA ILE A 687 -0.25 24.87 -18.03
C ILE A 687 -0.05 26.07 -17.10
N GLU A 688 -0.50 27.26 -17.50
CA GLU A 688 -0.46 28.48 -16.67
C GLU A 688 -1.24 28.30 -15.37
N ARG A 689 -2.45 27.71 -15.45
CA ARG A 689 -3.24 27.42 -14.26
C ARG A 689 -2.59 26.40 -13.35
N PHE A 690 -2.02 25.35 -13.92
CA PHE A 690 -1.29 24.32 -13.15
C PHE A 690 -0.08 24.96 -12.44
N ARG A 691 0.73 25.72 -13.16
CA ARG A 691 1.90 26.44 -12.60
C ARG A 691 1.47 27.34 -11.45
N HIS A 692 0.45 28.16 -11.64
CA HIS A 692 -0.03 29.08 -10.63
C HIS A 692 -0.51 28.40 -9.34
N LEU A 693 -1.15 27.21 -9.46
CA LEU A 693 -1.71 26.51 -8.30
C LEU A 693 -0.69 25.63 -7.58
N TYR A 694 0.34 25.13 -8.28
CA TYR A 694 1.13 24.04 -7.75
C TYR A 694 2.65 24.25 -7.72
N ALA A 695 3.19 25.16 -8.54
CA ALA A 695 4.63 25.28 -8.68
C ALA A 695 5.37 25.60 -7.36
N ASP A 696 4.80 26.48 -6.54
CA ASP A 696 5.43 26.87 -5.28
C ASP A 696 5.43 25.72 -4.27
N LEU A 697 4.33 24.95 -4.19
CA LEU A 697 4.25 23.75 -3.35
C LEU A 697 5.29 22.71 -3.77
N PHE A 698 5.40 22.40 -5.06
CA PHE A 698 6.37 21.45 -5.57
C PHE A 698 7.82 21.88 -5.34
N ARG A 699 8.13 23.17 -5.61
CA ARG A 699 9.46 23.71 -5.35
C ARG A 699 9.84 23.67 -3.88
N HIS A 700 8.89 23.94 -2.99
CA HIS A 700 9.10 23.81 -1.56
C HIS A 700 9.55 22.40 -1.20
N ALA A 701 8.78 21.37 -1.58
CA ALA A 701 9.12 19.98 -1.32
C ALA A 701 10.46 19.57 -1.93
N ARG A 702 10.72 19.94 -3.20
CA ARG A 702 11.97 19.65 -3.91
C ARG A 702 13.19 20.26 -3.22
N ASN A 703 13.08 21.47 -2.70
CA ASN A 703 14.18 22.14 -2.00
C ASN A 703 14.53 21.45 -0.67
N HIS A 704 13.60 20.68 -0.09
CA HIS A 704 13.80 19.95 1.15
C HIS A 704 14.07 18.46 0.95
N LEU A 705 14.06 17.95 -0.29
CA LEU A 705 14.25 16.52 -0.58
C LEU A 705 15.55 15.96 -0.01
N TYR A 706 16.65 16.71 -0.13
CA TYR A 706 17.99 16.30 0.25
C TYR A 706 18.55 17.10 1.43
N VAL A 707 17.67 17.45 2.37
CA VAL A 707 18.04 18.12 3.61
C VAL A 707 17.83 17.17 4.76
N GLN A 708 18.88 16.89 5.54
CA GLN A 708 18.78 16.13 6.78
C GLN A 708 18.05 16.92 7.86
N SER A 709 17.23 16.23 8.64
CA SER A 709 16.53 16.80 9.77
C SER A 709 16.39 15.76 10.88
N ASP A 710 16.60 16.21 12.12
CA ASP A 710 16.28 15.42 13.33
C ASP A 710 14.78 15.38 13.63
N GLN A 711 13.98 16.08 12.85
CA GLN A 711 12.53 16.13 12.98
C GLN A 711 11.85 15.36 11.85
N PRO A 712 10.61 14.89 12.06
CA PRO A 712 9.84 14.16 11.06
C PRO A 712 9.62 14.99 9.79
N VAL A 713 10.42 14.76 8.75
CA VAL A 713 10.38 15.58 7.51
C VAL A 713 9.11 15.32 6.69
N LEU A 714 8.62 14.07 6.67
CA LEU A 714 7.44 13.69 5.89
C LEU A 714 6.16 14.31 6.44
N SER A 715 5.95 14.32 7.76
CA SER A 715 4.78 14.94 8.37
C SER A 715 4.79 16.45 8.23
N ARG A 716 5.97 17.08 8.30
CA ARG A 716 6.11 18.52 8.08
C ARG A 716 5.77 18.90 6.64
N GLU A 717 6.22 18.11 5.67
CA GLU A 717 5.87 18.33 4.26
C GLU A 717 4.36 18.14 4.02
N LEU A 718 3.76 17.10 4.59
CA LEU A 718 2.31 16.90 4.53
C LEU A 718 1.53 18.05 5.18
N GLN A 719 1.98 18.52 6.33
CA GLN A 719 1.34 19.66 7.01
C GLN A 719 1.46 20.94 6.18
N TYR A 720 2.64 21.18 5.60
CA TYR A 720 2.84 22.33 4.72
C TYR A 720 1.95 22.25 3.48
N ALA A 721 1.89 21.07 2.84
CA ALA A 721 1.02 20.83 1.68
C ALA A 721 -0.45 21.04 2.03
N TYR A 722 -0.89 20.55 3.18
CA TYR A 722 -2.26 20.75 3.66
C TYR A 722 -2.59 22.23 3.87
N ASP A 723 -1.71 22.95 4.56
CA ASP A 723 -1.91 24.39 4.84
C ASP A 723 -1.88 25.20 3.55
N TYR A 724 -0.96 24.92 2.63
CA TYR A 724 -0.88 25.55 1.32
C TYR A 724 -2.17 25.33 0.50
N LEU A 725 -2.63 24.09 0.38
CA LEU A 725 -3.80 23.74 -0.41
C LEU A 725 -5.10 24.34 0.16
N ARG A 726 -5.17 24.56 1.48
CA ARG A 726 -6.30 25.28 2.13
C ARG A 726 -6.39 26.75 1.71
N THR A 727 -5.30 27.37 1.30
CA THR A 727 -5.34 28.76 0.80
C THR A 727 -6.01 28.88 -0.56
N ILE A 728 -6.19 27.75 -1.27
CA ILE A 728 -6.82 27.71 -2.59
C ILE A 728 -8.34 27.60 -2.39
N GLU A 729 -9.09 28.68 -2.60
CA GLU A 729 -10.53 28.82 -2.29
C GLU A 729 -11.44 27.70 -2.83
N ARG A 730 -11.03 27.01 -3.90
CA ARG A 730 -11.83 25.98 -4.58
C ARG A 730 -11.57 24.56 -4.13
N ILE A 731 -10.53 24.35 -3.29
CA ILE A 731 -10.16 23.04 -2.76
C ILE A 731 -10.65 22.97 -1.32
N GLY A 732 -11.88 22.45 -1.12
CA GLY A 732 -12.45 22.31 0.22
C GLY A 732 -11.88 21.10 0.93
N LEU A 733 -10.77 21.23 1.66
CA LEU A 733 -10.17 20.12 2.40
C LEU A 733 -10.97 19.77 3.66
N GLN A 734 -11.15 18.46 3.90
CA GLN A 734 -11.98 17.98 5.01
C GLN A 734 -11.30 18.11 6.38
N PRO A 735 -12.07 18.25 7.49
CA PRO A 735 -11.53 18.37 8.85
C PRO A 735 -10.73 17.16 9.34
N LYS A 736 -10.90 15.98 8.73
CA LYS A 736 -10.21 14.74 9.13
C LYS A 736 -8.74 14.68 8.72
N LEU A 737 -8.28 15.56 7.81
CA LEU A 737 -6.91 15.53 7.31
C LEU A 737 -5.83 15.68 8.40
N PRO A 738 -5.97 16.52 9.46
CA PRO A 738 -4.99 16.57 10.53
C PRO A 738 -4.76 15.22 11.23
N TYR A 739 -5.80 14.40 11.41
CA TYR A 739 -5.66 13.07 11.99
C TYR A 739 -4.89 12.14 11.06
N ILE A 740 -5.11 12.24 9.75
CA ILE A 740 -4.40 11.46 8.74
C ILE A 740 -2.91 11.82 8.73
N ILE A 741 -2.56 13.11 8.78
CA ILE A 741 -1.17 13.57 8.83
C ILE A 741 -0.47 12.98 10.06
N ASN A 742 -1.08 13.11 11.24
CA ASN A 742 -0.53 12.56 12.48
C ASN A 742 -0.43 11.03 12.45
N TYR A 743 -1.37 10.36 11.79
CA TYR A 743 -1.33 8.91 11.61
C TYR A 743 -0.20 8.48 10.70
N ILE A 744 -0.04 9.12 9.54
CA ILE A 744 1.06 8.86 8.60
C ILE A 744 2.40 9.05 9.30
N GLU A 745 2.55 10.12 10.06
CA GLU A 745 3.75 10.37 10.85
C GLU A 745 4.09 9.20 11.78
N ARG A 746 3.11 8.70 12.52
CA ARG A 746 3.32 7.63 13.50
C ARG A 746 3.49 6.25 12.89
N GLU A 747 2.80 5.99 11.78
CA GLU A 747 2.84 4.68 11.13
C GLU A 747 4.09 4.47 10.27
N LEU A 748 4.51 5.53 9.59
CA LEU A 748 5.62 5.44 8.65
C LEU A 748 6.96 5.74 9.31
N LEU A 749 6.96 6.50 10.38
CA LEU A 749 8.18 6.85 11.07
C LEU A 749 8.58 5.72 12.02
N THR A 750 9.32 4.77 11.53
CA THR A 750 10.42 4.25 12.33
C THR A 750 11.25 5.46 12.72
N PRO A 751 11.71 5.63 13.97
CA PRO A 751 12.48 6.80 14.37
C PRO A 751 13.83 6.82 13.63
N LEU A 752 13.82 7.32 12.41
CA LEU A 752 14.99 7.60 11.62
C LEU A 752 15.36 9.06 11.91
N SER A 753 16.07 9.28 13.02
CA SER A 753 16.74 10.55 13.24
C SER A 753 17.74 10.77 12.13
N GLY A 754 17.74 11.98 11.54
CA GLY A 754 18.69 12.35 10.51
C GLY A 754 18.37 11.90 9.09
N CYS A 755 17.13 11.48 8.78
CA CYS A 755 16.72 11.17 7.41
C CYS A 755 16.26 12.40 6.63
N SER A 756 16.50 12.40 5.33
CA SER A 756 15.95 13.35 4.37
C SER A 756 14.53 12.97 3.94
N LEU A 757 13.82 13.91 3.32
CA LEU A 757 12.51 13.65 2.72
C LEU A 757 12.61 12.60 1.59
N SER A 758 13.67 12.61 0.80
CA SER A 758 13.92 11.63 -0.26
C SER A 758 14.01 10.20 0.29
N GLU A 759 14.78 10.00 1.38
CA GLU A 759 14.91 8.68 2.03
C GLU A 759 13.59 8.21 2.63
N GLN A 760 12.81 9.12 3.23
CA GLN A 760 11.49 8.81 3.76
C GLN A 760 10.51 8.39 2.66
N LEU A 761 10.47 9.12 1.55
CA LEU A 761 9.58 8.83 0.43
C LEU A 761 9.96 7.51 -0.26
N SER A 762 11.25 7.25 -0.51
CA SER A 762 11.68 6.00 -1.13
C SER A 762 11.28 4.76 -0.33
N ARG A 763 11.33 4.85 1.01
CA ARG A 763 10.93 3.74 1.90
C ARG A 763 9.42 3.55 2.01
N HIS A 764 8.64 4.62 1.96
CA HIS A 764 7.26 4.60 2.45
C HIS A 764 6.20 4.91 1.41
N ILE A 765 6.58 5.35 0.21
CA ILE A 765 5.59 5.72 -0.81
C ILE A 765 4.64 4.57 -1.17
N GLN A 766 5.13 3.34 -1.16
CA GLN A 766 4.33 2.15 -1.42
C GLN A 766 3.39 1.83 -0.24
N ASP A 767 3.82 2.10 0.98
CA ASP A 767 3.03 1.86 2.19
C ASP A 767 1.82 2.82 2.27
N LEU A 768 1.97 4.06 1.78
CA LEU A 768 0.89 5.06 1.76
C LEU A 768 -0.34 4.60 0.97
N THR A 769 -0.15 3.77 -0.05
CA THR A 769 -1.23 3.26 -0.90
C THR A 769 -2.07 2.17 -0.22
N THR A 770 -1.57 1.54 0.85
CA THR A 770 -2.22 0.42 1.54
C THR A 770 -2.96 0.83 2.82
N MET A 771 -2.87 2.09 3.23
CA MET A 771 -3.52 2.61 4.44
C MET A 771 -5.04 2.61 4.34
N LYS A 772 -5.71 2.38 5.48
CA LYS A 772 -7.17 2.35 5.59
C LYS A 772 -7.67 3.14 6.80
N GLU A 773 -8.87 3.71 6.67
CA GLU A 773 -9.53 4.47 7.75
C GLU A 773 -9.67 3.67 9.05
N ALA A 774 -9.91 2.36 8.97
CA ALA A 774 -9.99 1.48 10.13
C ALA A 774 -8.69 1.45 10.96
N ASP A 775 -7.56 1.72 10.33
CA ASP A 775 -6.26 1.74 11.01
C ASP A 775 -6.07 2.98 11.90
N LEU A 776 -6.85 4.05 11.68
CA LEU A 776 -6.85 5.25 12.53
C LEU A 776 -7.43 5.01 13.92
N CYS A 777 -8.35 4.03 14.06
CA CYS A 777 -9.07 3.81 15.29
C CYS A 777 -8.19 3.34 16.44
N GLY A 778 -8.34 4.01 17.58
CA GLY A 778 -7.56 3.71 18.79
C GLY A 778 -6.10 4.16 18.72
N THR A 779 -5.74 5.01 17.78
CA THR A 779 -4.45 5.68 17.75
C THR A 779 -4.48 6.93 18.66
N LEU A 780 -3.32 7.35 19.14
CA LEU A 780 -3.19 8.61 19.88
C LEU A 780 -3.46 9.84 18.98
N SER A 781 -3.58 9.66 17.67
CA SER A 781 -3.96 10.71 16.72
C SER A 781 -5.44 11.05 16.75
N MET A 782 -6.29 10.14 17.30
CA MET A 782 -7.73 10.34 17.39
C MET A 782 -8.10 11.02 18.70
N THR A 783 -8.87 12.09 18.62
CA THR A 783 -9.47 12.76 19.77
C THR A 783 -10.88 12.28 20.06
N GLU A 784 -11.54 11.72 19.04
CA GLU A 784 -12.87 11.12 19.17
C GLU A 784 -12.78 9.80 19.93
N ARG A 785 -13.71 9.65 20.89
CA ARG A 785 -13.88 8.44 21.70
C ARG A 785 -15.14 7.67 21.32
N ILE A 786 -15.97 8.23 20.44
CA ILE A 786 -17.18 7.61 19.94
C ILE A 786 -16.91 7.14 18.50
N PHE A 787 -17.22 5.88 18.25
CA PHE A 787 -17.02 5.24 16.95
C PHE A 787 -18.33 4.65 16.44
N VAL A 788 -18.61 4.82 15.17
CA VAL A 788 -19.70 4.13 14.45
C VAL A 788 -19.10 3.28 13.38
N SER A 789 -19.22 1.95 13.45
CA SER A 789 -18.50 1.03 12.57
C SER A 789 -19.35 -0.16 12.15
N THR A 790 -19.18 -0.61 10.89
CA THR A 790 -19.72 -1.92 10.49
C THR A 790 -18.95 -3.05 11.17
N VAL A 791 -19.59 -4.22 11.34
CA VAL A 791 -18.97 -5.40 11.95
C VAL A 791 -17.64 -5.76 11.28
N HIS A 792 -17.59 -5.74 9.96
CA HIS A 792 -16.38 -6.08 9.20
C HIS A 792 -15.21 -5.12 9.48
N LYS A 793 -15.51 -3.82 9.56
CA LYS A 793 -14.49 -2.81 9.87
C LYS A 793 -14.14 -2.73 11.36
N ALA A 794 -15.02 -3.22 12.23
CA ALA A 794 -14.79 -3.33 13.67
C ALA A 794 -13.93 -4.57 14.04
N LYS A 795 -13.75 -5.53 13.13
CA LYS A 795 -12.89 -6.70 13.39
C LYS A 795 -11.46 -6.27 13.70
N GLY A 796 -10.85 -6.85 14.72
CA GLY A 796 -9.53 -6.44 15.23
C GLY A 796 -9.53 -5.19 16.10
N LEU A 797 -10.64 -4.42 16.16
CA LEU A 797 -10.84 -3.30 17.08
C LEU A 797 -11.44 -3.76 18.41
N GLU A 798 -11.30 -2.94 19.44
CA GLU A 798 -11.83 -3.19 20.77
C GLU A 798 -12.19 -1.87 21.43
N PHE A 799 -13.32 -1.86 22.13
CA PHE A 799 -13.84 -0.66 22.75
C PHE A 799 -14.30 -0.96 24.18
N ASP A 800 -14.22 0.02 25.06
CA ASP A 800 -14.68 -0.16 26.44
C ASP A 800 -16.17 -0.45 26.48
N HIS A 801 -16.97 0.29 25.70
CA HIS A 801 -18.41 0.12 25.58
C HIS A 801 -18.80 -0.17 24.14
N VAL A 802 -19.63 -1.18 23.94
CA VAL A 802 -20.14 -1.55 22.60
C VAL A 802 -21.65 -1.59 22.61
N ILE A 803 -22.26 -0.97 21.62
CA ILE A 803 -23.68 -1.03 21.32
C ILE A 803 -23.84 -1.74 19.97
N VAL A 804 -24.47 -2.92 19.95
CA VAL A 804 -24.83 -3.61 18.71
C VAL A 804 -26.21 -3.08 18.30
N TYR A 805 -26.24 -2.28 17.23
CA TYR A 805 -27.41 -1.55 16.76
C TYR A 805 -28.28 -2.39 15.82
N ASP A 806 -29.61 -2.24 15.97
CA ASP A 806 -30.66 -2.84 15.16
C ASP A 806 -30.45 -4.36 14.99
N ALA A 807 -30.34 -5.05 16.13
CA ALA A 807 -30.12 -6.48 16.21
C ALA A 807 -31.41 -7.26 15.91
N VAL A 808 -31.85 -7.23 14.64
CA VAL A 808 -33.13 -7.81 14.18
C VAL A 808 -32.92 -8.86 13.09
N GLU A 809 -33.94 -9.71 12.88
CA GLU A 809 -34.01 -10.59 11.71
C GLU A 809 -33.90 -9.78 10.41
N GLY A 810 -33.13 -10.29 9.43
CA GLY A 810 -32.81 -9.60 8.17
C GLY A 810 -31.54 -8.75 8.23
N LYS A 811 -31.01 -8.46 9.44
CA LYS A 811 -29.70 -7.87 9.67
C LYS A 811 -28.73 -8.84 10.36
N TYR A 812 -29.20 -9.53 11.39
CA TYR A 812 -28.52 -10.62 12.10
C TYR A 812 -29.47 -11.81 12.30
N PRO A 813 -29.46 -12.83 11.40
CA PRO A 813 -28.72 -12.92 10.14
C PRO A 813 -29.30 -12.01 9.05
N SER A 814 -28.44 -11.63 8.11
CA SER A 814 -28.86 -10.99 6.86
C SER A 814 -29.53 -12.01 5.91
N ALA A 815 -30.20 -11.54 4.85
CA ALA A 815 -30.80 -12.41 3.83
C ALA A 815 -29.77 -13.33 3.14
N TYR A 816 -28.48 -12.99 3.19
CA TYR A 816 -27.37 -13.81 2.66
C TYR A 816 -27.23 -15.17 3.37
N ALA A 817 -27.65 -15.29 4.64
CA ALA A 817 -27.61 -16.55 5.39
C ALA A 817 -28.36 -17.70 4.70
N GLY A 818 -29.39 -17.38 3.91
CA GLY A 818 -30.17 -18.37 3.15
C GLY A 818 -29.46 -18.94 1.92
N ALA A 819 -28.31 -18.37 1.50
CA ALA A 819 -27.61 -18.78 0.28
C ALA A 819 -26.94 -20.17 0.41
N SER A 820 -26.40 -20.48 1.60
CA SER A 820 -25.74 -21.76 1.88
C SER A 820 -25.55 -22.00 3.39
N PRO A 821 -25.30 -23.24 3.84
CA PRO A 821 -24.93 -23.51 5.23
C PRO A 821 -23.68 -22.75 5.69
N SER A 822 -22.69 -22.56 4.82
CA SER A 822 -21.48 -21.78 5.13
C SER A 822 -21.78 -20.29 5.30
N ALA A 823 -22.70 -19.73 4.49
CA ALA A 823 -23.18 -18.36 4.64
C ALA A 823 -23.91 -18.15 5.96
N ALA A 824 -24.74 -19.12 6.38
CA ALA A 824 -25.42 -19.07 7.67
C ALA A 824 -24.42 -19.07 8.85
N GLN A 825 -23.37 -19.88 8.77
CA GLN A 825 -22.30 -19.90 9.78
C GLN A 825 -21.50 -18.59 9.80
N GLU A 826 -21.20 -18.01 8.63
CA GLU A 826 -20.52 -16.71 8.55
C GLU A 826 -21.35 -15.59 9.18
N GLU A 827 -22.66 -15.57 8.94
CA GLU A 827 -23.57 -14.61 9.58
C GLU A 827 -23.62 -14.78 11.11
N ALA A 828 -23.59 -16.01 11.62
CA ALA A 828 -23.48 -16.26 13.06
C ALA A 828 -22.15 -15.76 13.63
N ARG A 829 -21.03 -15.95 12.92
CA ARG A 829 -19.72 -15.39 13.30
C ARG A 829 -19.70 -13.86 13.28
N LYS A 830 -20.40 -13.21 12.33
CA LYS A 830 -20.51 -11.74 12.32
C LYS A 830 -21.12 -11.21 13.61
N PHE A 831 -22.17 -11.83 14.11
CA PHE A 831 -22.77 -11.44 15.38
C PHE A 831 -21.80 -11.68 16.56
N TYR A 832 -21.08 -12.82 16.55
CA TYR A 832 -20.02 -13.08 17.54
C TYR A 832 -18.93 -12.02 17.53
N VAL A 833 -18.46 -11.62 16.33
CA VAL A 833 -17.48 -10.54 16.19
C VAL A 833 -18.03 -9.25 16.77
N ALA A 834 -19.29 -8.87 16.48
CA ALA A 834 -19.89 -7.65 16.99
C ALA A 834 -19.90 -7.60 18.53
N ILE A 835 -20.40 -8.64 19.19
CA ILE A 835 -20.51 -8.68 20.66
C ILE A 835 -19.12 -8.78 21.33
N SER A 836 -18.17 -9.49 20.73
CA SER A 836 -16.83 -9.70 21.29
C SER A 836 -15.89 -8.47 21.18
N ARG A 837 -16.37 -7.34 20.65
CA ARG A 837 -15.60 -6.07 20.65
C ARG A 837 -15.61 -5.36 21.99
N ALA A 838 -16.52 -5.74 22.89
CA ALA A 838 -16.69 -5.12 24.20
C ALA A 838 -15.61 -5.55 25.20
N ARG A 839 -15.06 -4.56 25.92
CA ARG A 839 -14.11 -4.76 27.05
C ARG A 839 -14.78 -4.67 28.42
N LYS A 840 -15.80 -3.81 28.56
CA LYS A 840 -16.46 -3.50 29.83
C LYS A 840 -17.97 -3.61 29.73
N ARG A 841 -18.61 -3.02 28.72
CA ARG A 841 -20.06 -2.97 28.58
C ARG A 841 -20.51 -3.42 27.22
N LEU A 842 -21.55 -4.22 27.18
CA LEU A 842 -22.22 -4.67 25.95
C LEU A 842 -23.71 -4.34 26.03
N ILE A 843 -24.16 -3.53 25.09
CA ILE A 843 -25.56 -3.17 24.90
C ILE A 843 -25.98 -3.74 23.54
N VAL A 844 -27.18 -4.33 23.50
CA VAL A 844 -27.81 -4.74 22.25
C VAL A 844 -29.10 -3.95 22.10
N SER A 845 -29.31 -3.28 20.95
CA SER A 845 -30.55 -2.55 20.70
C SER A 845 -31.32 -3.16 19.54
N HIS A 846 -32.64 -3.03 19.60
CA HIS A 846 -33.56 -3.42 18.53
C HIS A 846 -34.82 -2.58 18.53
N CYS A 847 -35.54 -2.54 17.41
CA CYS A 847 -36.88 -1.97 17.34
C CYS A 847 -37.92 -2.97 16.87
N ASN A 848 -39.19 -2.69 17.24
CA ASN A 848 -40.31 -3.54 16.88
C ASN A 848 -40.85 -3.26 15.48
N ASN A 849 -40.58 -2.06 14.94
CA ASN A 849 -41.04 -1.65 13.63
C ASN A 849 -39.99 -0.82 12.89
N SER A 850 -39.81 -1.05 11.61
CA SER A 850 -39.11 -0.08 10.74
C SER A 850 -40.11 0.89 10.12
N VAL A 851 -39.67 2.13 9.92
CA VAL A 851 -40.48 3.17 9.27
C VAL A 851 -39.86 3.49 7.89
N SER A 852 -40.64 3.26 6.80
CA SER A 852 -40.20 3.65 5.47
C SER A 852 -40.18 5.17 5.31
N PRO A 853 -39.47 5.74 4.30
CA PRO A 853 -39.52 7.16 3.96
C PRO A 853 -40.92 7.71 3.67
N TRP A 854 -41.86 6.82 3.33
CA TRP A 854 -43.26 7.13 3.05
C TRP A 854 -44.20 6.98 4.26
N GLY A 855 -43.62 6.79 5.47
CA GLY A 855 -44.37 6.64 6.74
C GLY A 855 -45.06 5.26 6.95
N ARG A 856 -44.77 4.25 6.12
CA ARG A 856 -45.29 2.88 6.35
C ARG A 856 -44.43 2.17 7.36
N THR A 857 -45.06 1.48 8.28
CA THR A 857 -44.42 0.64 9.30
C THR A 857 -44.38 -0.82 8.88
N TYR A 858 -43.27 -1.48 9.14
CA TYR A 858 -43.06 -2.91 8.91
C TYR A 858 -42.56 -3.56 10.22
N PRO A 859 -43.20 -4.64 10.66
CA PRO A 859 -42.79 -5.29 11.91
C PRO A 859 -41.38 -5.88 11.77
N LYS A 860 -40.58 -5.73 12.82
CA LYS A 860 -39.31 -6.38 13.00
C LYS A 860 -39.32 -7.31 14.19
N ARG A 861 -38.42 -8.26 14.24
CA ARG A 861 -38.21 -9.18 15.34
C ARG A 861 -36.79 -9.15 15.81
N LEU A 862 -36.60 -9.25 17.11
CA LEU A 862 -35.27 -9.43 17.70
C LEU A 862 -34.55 -10.61 17.02
N THR A 863 -33.28 -10.46 16.79
CA THR A 863 -32.47 -11.51 16.16
C THR A 863 -32.54 -12.84 16.92
N PRO A 864 -32.66 -13.97 16.21
CA PRO A 864 -32.62 -15.30 16.83
C PRO A 864 -31.29 -15.58 17.53
N TYR A 865 -30.21 -14.86 17.18
CA TYR A 865 -28.94 -15.01 17.83
C TYR A 865 -28.92 -14.59 19.31
N MET A 866 -29.87 -13.79 19.73
CA MET A 866 -30.09 -13.47 21.16
C MET A 866 -30.71 -14.58 21.97
N ALA A 867 -31.32 -15.60 21.34
CA ALA A 867 -32.10 -16.61 22.05
C ALA A 867 -31.37 -17.32 23.20
N SER A 868 -30.07 -17.62 22.99
CA SER A 868 -29.23 -18.30 23.99
C SER A 868 -28.68 -17.40 25.09
N ILE A 869 -28.58 -16.10 24.85
CA ILE A 869 -27.89 -15.16 25.73
C ILE A 869 -28.79 -14.09 26.35
N ARG A 870 -30.06 -14.00 25.92
CA ARG A 870 -30.99 -12.93 26.31
C ARG A 870 -31.14 -12.80 27.83
N ASN A 871 -31.17 -13.92 28.56
CA ASN A 871 -31.32 -13.96 29.99
C ASN A 871 -30.15 -13.44 30.81
N LEU A 872 -29.04 -13.16 30.16
CA LEU A 872 -27.87 -12.50 30.76
C LEU A 872 -27.99 -10.97 30.72
N PHE A 873 -28.93 -10.44 29.95
CA PHE A 873 -29.11 -8.99 29.75
C PHE A 873 -30.22 -8.46 30.64
N ASP A 874 -30.04 -7.25 31.19
CA ASP A 874 -31.00 -6.49 31.99
C ASP A 874 -32.13 -5.95 31.11
#